data_f829bf54c6cd499a303f0a7a2bcabce2
#
_entry.id   f829bf54c6cd499a303f0a7a2bcabce2
#
_cell.length_a   1.000
_cell.length_b   1.000
_cell.length_c   1.000
_cell.angle_alpha   90.00
_cell.angle_beta   90.00
_cell.angle_gamma   90.00
#
_symmetry.space_group_name_H-M   'P 1'
#
loop_
_entity.id
_entity.type
_entity.pdbx_description
1 polymer ?
#
loop_
_entity_poly.entity_id
_entity_poly.type
_entity_poly.pdbx_seq_one_letter_code
_entity_poly.pdbx_strand_id
1 'polypeptide(L)'
;MIEEKYTPHAIESKWQKYWEDNKAFKTDIDAGKPKSYVLEMFPYPSGNLHMGHVRNYSIGDVVARFRSMNGFNVLHPMGWDSFGMPAENAAIKHGIHPAKWTMENIANMTRQQKELGLSYDWDREVATCKEDYYKLNQWFFELFYKRGLAVKKKSAVNWCGECNTVLANEQVIDGRCWRCDHEVVKKDLEQWFFKITDYAEELLDDLKLLNGWPERVKTMQKNWIGRSEGLEFSFDVPCINAKLPVYTTRPDTAFGVTFVVLAAEHPMVEQLCRDNPKADEIRAFCARVRNQSDIERTSSESEKEGIFTGKYAVNPFNGRQVEIWVTNYVLYDYGTGAVMGVPTGDQRDWMFADKYGLDKIVVVTPKDQELKVEDMTAAYEEKEGVLVNSGKFSGMEMHAAIKAIMDYAEEQGFGSRHVNYRLRDWLISRQRYWGAPIPIIYCPDCGEVLVPEAELPVRLPEDVKFDAGSVSPLATSESFVNCTCPKCGKPARRETDTMDTFLCSSWYYLRYTDPKNDTAPFSKEAVDYWAPVDQYIGGIEHAILHLLYSRFFMKVLRDAGLVKYDEPFTNLLTQGMVIKDGAKMSKSLGNVVSPEEIISKYGADTARLFIMFAAPPERELEWSDQGVEGSFRFINRVWRIVSHFQGELAQKVTGYDTSKLDEADKELRRVLHNTIKKVTDDIEQRFNFNTAISAMMELVNALYVYKEAQKNYNAGLVYETVSALLRLLAPFVPHVTEELWHGVIDADSSVHAQSWPKAEAEAMKVDNVEIVLQVNGKVKGRLVVPAEAGREELEKLALADEHIAAMVDVGKIVKIVCVPGRLVNIVARP
;
A
#
# COMPACT_ATOMS: atom_id res chain seq x y z
N MET A 1 33.42 -31.49 7.02
CA MET A 1 33.23 -31.27 8.48
C MET A 1 33.08 -29.76 8.69
N ILE A 2 32.06 -29.36 9.44
CA ILE A 2 31.84 -27.95 9.78
C ILE A 2 32.73 -27.54 10.96
N GLU A 3 33.02 -26.23 11.03
CA GLU A 3 33.78 -25.67 12.16
C GLU A 3 32.97 -25.81 13.46
N GLU A 4 33.68 -25.92 14.61
CA GLU A 4 33.02 -26.09 15.91
C GLU A 4 32.20 -24.84 16.31
N LYS A 5 32.61 -23.66 15.87
CA LYS A 5 32.02 -22.39 16.23
C LYS A 5 31.42 -21.70 15.00
N TYR A 6 30.19 -21.21 15.12
CA TYR A 6 29.56 -20.36 14.13
C TYR A 6 30.24 -18.99 14.05
N THR A 7 30.73 -18.64 12.87
CA THR A 7 31.41 -17.37 12.57
C THR A 7 30.69 -16.65 11.43
N PRO A 8 29.69 -15.80 11.72
CA PRO A 8 28.77 -15.27 10.70
C PRO A 8 29.50 -14.59 9.54
N HIS A 9 30.42 -13.65 9.81
CA HIS A 9 31.02 -12.84 8.74
C HIS A 9 31.82 -13.66 7.71
N ALA A 10 32.55 -14.67 8.14
CA ALA A 10 33.32 -15.53 7.22
C ALA A 10 32.38 -16.34 6.32
N ILE A 11 31.30 -16.87 6.91
CA ILE A 11 30.27 -17.67 6.22
C ILE A 11 29.50 -16.79 5.25
N GLU A 12 29.01 -15.65 5.72
CA GLU A 12 28.18 -14.74 4.90
C GLU A 12 28.96 -14.22 3.69
N SER A 13 30.18 -13.71 3.88
CA SER A 13 31.04 -13.22 2.78
C SER A 13 31.38 -14.31 1.75
N LYS A 14 31.57 -15.55 2.20
CA LYS A 14 31.81 -16.71 1.34
C LYS A 14 30.65 -16.95 0.40
N TRP A 15 29.42 -17.03 0.95
CA TRP A 15 28.23 -17.38 0.17
C TRP A 15 27.73 -16.22 -0.68
N GLN A 16 27.81 -14.97 -0.22
CA GLN A 16 27.50 -13.79 -1.00
C GLN A 16 28.38 -13.76 -2.28
N LYS A 17 29.68 -13.98 -2.12
CA LYS A 17 30.60 -14.06 -3.26
C LYS A 17 30.27 -15.23 -4.19
N TYR A 18 29.95 -16.41 -3.64
CA TYR A 18 29.57 -17.58 -4.43
C TYR A 18 28.32 -17.32 -5.27
N TRP A 19 27.27 -16.73 -4.69
CA TRP A 19 26.03 -16.43 -5.39
C TRP A 19 26.23 -15.36 -6.47
N GLU A 20 27.05 -14.37 -6.22
CA GLU A 20 27.38 -13.33 -7.20
C GLU A 20 28.19 -13.90 -8.36
N ASP A 21 29.29 -14.62 -8.11
CA ASP A 21 30.16 -15.19 -9.13
C ASP A 21 29.40 -16.18 -10.04
N ASN A 22 28.45 -16.94 -9.48
CA ASN A 22 27.68 -17.94 -10.22
C ASN A 22 26.35 -17.42 -10.75
N LYS A 23 26.00 -16.14 -10.51
CA LYS A 23 24.69 -15.55 -10.84
C LYS A 23 23.53 -16.45 -10.39
N ALA A 24 23.57 -16.91 -9.16
CA ALA A 24 22.72 -17.98 -8.62
C ALA A 24 21.20 -17.68 -8.73
N PHE A 25 20.82 -16.40 -8.81
CA PHE A 25 19.43 -15.96 -8.85
C PHE A 25 19.02 -15.37 -10.21
N LYS A 26 19.88 -15.52 -11.24
CA LYS A 26 19.51 -15.12 -12.58
C LYS A 26 18.34 -15.95 -13.10
N THR A 27 17.38 -15.26 -13.72
CA THR A 27 16.16 -15.88 -14.22
C THR A 27 15.90 -15.46 -15.68
N ASP A 28 15.59 -16.46 -16.51
CA ASP A 28 15.13 -16.29 -17.87
C ASP A 28 13.72 -16.90 -18.03
N ILE A 29 13.03 -16.64 -19.13
CA ILE A 29 11.71 -17.23 -19.41
C ILE A 29 11.84 -18.75 -19.50
N ASP A 30 11.04 -19.49 -18.74
CA ASP A 30 10.94 -20.94 -18.74
C ASP A 30 9.46 -21.36 -18.80
N ALA A 31 8.97 -21.65 -19.99
CA ALA A 31 7.58 -22.07 -20.20
C ALA A 31 7.25 -23.45 -19.60
N GLY A 32 8.27 -24.22 -19.19
CA GLY A 32 8.10 -25.54 -18.53
C GLY A 32 7.77 -25.45 -17.04
N LYS A 33 7.87 -24.25 -16.44
CA LYS A 33 7.59 -24.01 -15.02
C LYS A 33 6.49 -22.95 -14.84
N PRO A 34 5.69 -23.06 -13.78
CA PRO A 34 4.81 -21.96 -13.39
C PRO A 34 5.65 -20.76 -12.99
N LYS A 35 5.24 -19.56 -13.44
CA LYS A 35 5.96 -18.33 -13.09
C LYS A 35 5.59 -17.83 -11.70
N SER A 36 6.48 -17.14 -11.04
CA SER A 36 6.21 -16.34 -9.86
C SER A 36 7.01 -15.04 -9.91
N TYR A 37 6.34 -13.93 -10.03
CA TYR A 37 6.94 -12.61 -10.01
C TYR A 37 6.76 -12.02 -8.62
N VAL A 38 7.82 -11.99 -7.84
CA VAL A 38 7.87 -11.40 -6.50
C VAL A 38 8.59 -10.06 -6.58
N LEU A 39 7.96 -9.01 -6.06
CA LEU A 39 8.49 -7.65 -6.18
C LEU A 39 8.22 -6.84 -4.91
N GLU A 40 9.25 -6.23 -4.38
CA GLU A 40 9.16 -5.18 -3.37
C GLU A 40 9.23 -3.80 -4.04
N MET A 41 8.60 -2.82 -3.40
CA MET A 41 8.75 -1.43 -3.83
C MET A 41 10.22 -1.04 -3.76
N PHE A 42 10.75 -0.58 -4.90
CA PHE A 42 12.16 -0.19 -4.99
C PHE A 42 12.46 1.09 -4.20
N PRO A 43 13.67 1.24 -3.62
CA PRO A 43 13.98 2.34 -2.74
C PRO A 43 14.42 3.61 -3.47
N TYR A 44 14.29 4.75 -2.77
CA TYR A 44 15.00 5.97 -3.12
C TYR A 44 16.46 5.88 -2.62
N PRO A 45 17.48 6.07 -3.47
CA PRO A 45 18.87 6.00 -3.07
C PRO A 45 19.29 7.30 -2.39
N SER A 46 18.89 7.49 -1.13
CA SER A 46 19.09 8.72 -0.35
C SER A 46 20.00 8.57 0.87
N GLY A 47 20.81 7.52 0.92
CA GLY A 47 21.76 7.23 2.02
C GLY A 47 21.92 5.74 2.27
N ASN A 48 21.94 5.34 3.54
CA ASN A 48 22.01 3.94 3.95
C ASN A 48 20.61 3.31 4.03
N LEU A 49 20.55 1.98 3.90
CA LEU A 49 19.36 1.21 4.28
C LEU A 49 18.99 1.49 5.74
N HIS A 50 17.72 1.45 6.05
CA HIS A 50 17.18 1.45 7.41
C HIS A 50 16.44 0.14 7.70
N MET A 51 16.09 -0.14 8.96
CA MET A 51 15.48 -1.41 9.35
C MET A 51 14.13 -1.68 8.66
N GLY A 52 13.41 -0.65 8.23
CA GLY A 52 12.20 -0.81 7.41
C GLY A 52 12.52 -1.40 6.03
N HIS A 53 13.63 -1.03 5.39
CA HIS A 53 14.12 -1.66 4.16
C HIS A 53 14.50 -3.11 4.40
N VAL A 54 15.25 -3.40 5.48
CA VAL A 54 15.63 -4.78 5.85
C VAL A 54 14.37 -5.64 5.99
N ARG A 55 13.32 -5.11 6.62
CA ARG A 55 12.04 -5.81 6.78
C ARG A 55 11.38 -6.11 5.45
N ASN A 56 11.21 -5.07 4.62
CA ASN A 56 10.55 -5.19 3.33
C ASN A 56 11.22 -6.23 2.44
N TYR A 57 12.53 -6.12 2.28
CA TYR A 57 13.29 -6.96 1.37
C TYR A 57 13.49 -8.39 1.91
N SER A 58 13.61 -8.56 3.22
CA SER A 58 13.68 -9.90 3.81
C SER A 58 12.36 -10.67 3.66
N ILE A 59 11.21 -9.99 3.76
CA ILE A 59 9.89 -10.61 3.54
C ILE A 59 9.78 -11.12 2.10
N GLY A 60 10.10 -10.28 1.11
CA GLY A 60 10.05 -10.66 -0.30
C GLY A 60 11.04 -11.78 -0.63
N ASP A 61 12.24 -11.74 -0.06
CA ASP A 61 13.26 -12.77 -0.26
C ASP A 61 12.80 -14.13 0.28
N VAL A 62 12.11 -14.17 1.43
CA VAL A 62 11.53 -15.44 1.94
C VAL A 62 10.51 -15.99 0.96
N VAL A 63 9.63 -15.15 0.43
CA VAL A 63 8.60 -15.56 -0.54
C VAL A 63 9.26 -16.05 -1.83
N ALA A 64 10.25 -15.33 -2.36
CA ALA A 64 10.96 -15.69 -3.58
C ALA A 64 11.65 -17.05 -3.46
N ARG A 65 12.41 -17.27 -2.37
CA ARG A 65 13.10 -18.55 -2.11
C ARG A 65 12.10 -19.69 -1.89
N PHE A 66 11.04 -19.46 -1.14
CA PHE A 66 9.98 -20.44 -0.93
C PHE A 66 9.33 -20.86 -2.26
N ARG A 67 9.01 -19.91 -3.14
CA ARG A 67 8.44 -20.20 -4.47
C ARG A 67 9.42 -20.97 -5.34
N SER A 68 10.70 -20.57 -5.35
CA SER A 68 11.75 -21.27 -6.09
C SER A 68 11.89 -22.73 -5.65
N MET A 69 11.95 -23.01 -4.34
CA MET A 69 12.01 -24.35 -3.76
C MET A 69 10.73 -25.18 -4.01
N ASN A 70 9.60 -24.53 -4.32
CA ASN A 70 8.36 -25.17 -4.75
C ASN A 70 8.26 -25.37 -6.27
N GLY A 71 9.34 -25.14 -7.02
CA GLY A 71 9.45 -25.43 -8.44
C GLY A 71 8.95 -24.32 -9.37
N PHE A 72 8.69 -23.14 -8.87
CA PHE A 72 8.34 -21.97 -9.69
C PHE A 72 9.58 -21.39 -10.38
N ASN A 73 9.37 -20.81 -11.57
CA ASN A 73 10.31 -19.92 -12.20
C ASN A 73 10.10 -18.52 -11.59
N VAL A 74 11.07 -18.05 -10.79
CA VAL A 74 10.90 -16.86 -9.96
C VAL A 74 11.62 -15.66 -10.56
N LEU A 75 10.89 -14.58 -10.83
CA LEU A 75 11.45 -13.27 -11.14
C LEU A 75 11.46 -12.44 -9.85
N HIS A 76 12.66 -12.09 -9.37
CA HIS A 76 12.87 -11.30 -8.17
C HIS A 76 13.93 -10.20 -8.45
N PRO A 77 13.52 -9.07 -9.06
CA PRO A 77 14.42 -8.00 -9.48
C PRO A 77 14.55 -6.92 -8.42
N MET A 78 15.57 -6.08 -8.54
CA MET A 78 15.77 -4.88 -7.75
C MET A 78 16.25 -3.72 -8.63
N GLY A 79 15.99 -2.49 -8.19
CA GLY A 79 16.43 -1.27 -8.86
C GLY A 79 16.22 -0.04 -7.97
N TRP A 80 16.24 1.15 -8.59
CA TRP A 80 16.35 2.42 -7.88
C TRP A 80 15.37 3.45 -8.41
N ASP A 81 14.49 3.94 -7.54
CA ASP A 81 13.72 5.16 -7.81
C ASP A 81 14.63 6.35 -7.53
N SER A 82 15.39 6.75 -8.54
CA SER A 82 16.60 7.53 -8.36
C SER A 82 16.50 9.00 -8.79
N PHE A 83 15.32 9.41 -9.27
CA PHE A 83 14.97 10.81 -9.45
C PHE A 83 14.30 11.40 -8.21
N GLY A 84 14.16 12.72 -8.17
CA GLY A 84 13.31 13.44 -7.22
C GLY A 84 14.05 14.31 -6.21
N MET A 85 13.26 15.01 -5.43
CA MET A 85 13.69 16.02 -4.45
C MET A 85 14.68 15.53 -3.40
N PRO A 86 14.62 14.28 -2.88
CA PRO A 86 15.55 13.85 -1.85
C PRO A 86 17.01 13.94 -2.27
N ALA A 87 17.30 13.43 -3.47
CA ALA A 87 18.64 13.43 -4.02
C ALA A 87 19.08 14.86 -4.40
N GLU A 88 18.20 15.63 -5.01
CA GLU A 88 18.48 17.01 -5.39
C GLU A 88 18.75 17.90 -4.16
N ASN A 89 17.90 17.84 -3.14
CA ASN A 89 18.08 18.63 -1.92
C ASN A 89 19.35 18.24 -1.15
N ALA A 90 19.66 16.94 -1.08
CA ALA A 90 20.90 16.47 -0.47
C ALA A 90 22.12 16.96 -1.25
N ALA A 91 22.10 16.86 -2.57
CA ALA A 91 23.15 17.33 -3.45
C ALA A 91 23.41 18.84 -3.32
N ILE A 92 22.36 19.66 -3.32
CA ILE A 92 22.43 21.11 -3.08
C ILE A 92 23.06 21.39 -1.71
N LYS A 93 22.59 20.71 -0.65
CA LYS A 93 23.10 20.89 0.72
C LYS A 93 24.58 20.55 0.85
N HIS A 94 25.06 19.56 0.11
CA HIS A 94 26.46 19.10 0.15
C HIS A 94 27.34 19.72 -0.93
N GLY A 95 26.78 20.57 -1.81
CA GLY A 95 27.51 21.19 -2.93
C GLY A 95 27.98 20.17 -3.98
N ILE A 96 27.25 19.08 -4.18
CA ILE A 96 27.58 17.96 -5.09
C ILE A 96 26.50 17.93 -6.17
N HIS A 97 26.85 17.53 -7.39
CA HIS A 97 25.86 17.35 -8.45
C HIS A 97 24.92 16.16 -8.14
N PRO A 98 23.57 16.29 -8.35
CA PRO A 98 22.59 15.24 -8.01
C PRO A 98 22.90 13.86 -8.60
N ALA A 99 23.36 13.81 -9.85
CA ALA A 99 23.74 12.54 -10.50
C ALA A 99 24.85 11.81 -9.73
N LYS A 100 25.92 12.53 -9.34
CA LYS A 100 27.03 11.94 -8.59
C LYS A 100 26.56 11.43 -7.23
N TRP A 101 25.85 12.25 -6.48
CA TRP A 101 25.27 11.87 -5.18
C TRP A 101 24.39 10.60 -5.30
N THR A 102 23.51 10.58 -6.28
CA THR A 102 22.60 9.45 -6.53
C THR A 102 23.37 8.16 -6.84
N MET A 103 24.36 8.21 -7.74
CA MET A 103 25.12 7.04 -8.12
C MET A 103 25.98 6.49 -6.97
N GLU A 104 26.56 7.35 -6.12
CA GLU A 104 27.26 6.94 -4.92
C GLU A 104 26.33 6.23 -3.92
N ASN A 105 25.12 6.73 -3.72
CA ASN A 105 24.14 6.09 -2.85
C ASN A 105 23.61 4.77 -3.43
N ILE A 106 23.39 4.67 -4.75
CA ILE A 106 23.03 3.41 -5.42
C ILE A 106 24.12 2.37 -5.12
N ALA A 107 25.39 2.69 -5.37
CA ALA A 107 26.49 1.77 -5.13
C ALA A 107 26.56 1.29 -3.67
N ASN A 108 26.37 2.22 -2.72
CA ASN A 108 26.36 1.88 -1.30
C ASN A 108 25.18 0.98 -0.91
N MET A 109 23.97 1.34 -1.33
CA MET A 109 22.77 0.54 -0.99
C MET A 109 22.78 -0.83 -1.70
N THR A 110 23.35 -0.93 -2.92
CA THR A 110 23.56 -2.21 -3.60
C THR A 110 24.46 -3.12 -2.77
N ARG A 111 25.57 -2.58 -2.25
CA ARG A 111 26.46 -3.31 -1.35
C ARG A 111 25.71 -3.82 -0.12
N GLN A 112 24.96 -2.95 0.55
CA GLN A 112 24.19 -3.32 1.75
C GLN A 112 23.12 -4.38 1.47
N GLN A 113 22.45 -4.35 0.30
CA GLN A 113 21.48 -5.37 -0.09
C GLN A 113 22.16 -6.72 -0.39
N LYS A 114 23.33 -6.70 -1.02
CA LYS A 114 24.14 -7.92 -1.23
C LYS A 114 24.60 -8.52 0.08
N GLU A 115 25.01 -7.70 1.05
CA GLU A 115 25.40 -8.13 2.40
C GLU A 115 24.25 -8.80 3.17
N LEU A 116 22.99 -8.41 2.89
CA LEU A 116 21.80 -9.08 3.43
C LEU A 116 21.53 -10.46 2.79
N GLY A 117 22.24 -10.82 1.73
CA GLY A 117 22.09 -12.09 1.02
C GLY A 117 20.76 -12.24 0.31
N LEU A 118 20.22 -11.16 -0.25
CA LEU A 118 18.93 -11.16 -0.95
C LEU A 118 19.07 -11.84 -2.33
N SER A 119 18.05 -12.60 -2.73
CA SER A 119 18.02 -13.41 -3.96
C SER A 119 17.59 -12.61 -5.19
N TYR A 120 18.16 -11.42 -5.38
CA TYR A 120 17.84 -10.59 -6.54
C TYR A 120 18.56 -11.00 -7.81
N ASP A 121 17.84 -10.96 -8.94
CA ASP A 121 18.44 -10.99 -10.28
C ASP A 121 19.02 -9.62 -10.62
N TRP A 122 20.27 -9.38 -10.26
CA TRP A 122 20.97 -8.12 -10.50
C TRP A 122 21.23 -7.80 -11.97
N ASP A 123 21.12 -8.79 -12.88
CA ASP A 123 21.18 -8.54 -14.33
C ASP A 123 19.97 -7.73 -14.83
N ARG A 124 18.91 -7.61 -14.01
CA ARG A 124 17.70 -6.83 -14.28
C ARG A 124 17.61 -5.50 -13.54
N GLU A 125 18.72 -5.07 -12.93
CA GLU A 125 18.78 -3.78 -12.23
C GLU A 125 18.40 -2.62 -13.17
N VAL A 126 17.54 -1.73 -12.68
CA VAL A 126 17.18 -0.47 -13.33
C VAL A 126 17.38 0.72 -12.39
N ALA A 127 17.68 1.89 -12.96
CA ALA A 127 17.72 3.14 -12.20
C ALA A 127 16.99 4.21 -13.00
N THR A 128 15.96 4.81 -12.39
CA THR A 128 15.03 5.70 -13.09
C THR A 128 15.68 6.98 -13.60
N CYS A 129 16.84 7.38 -13.05
CA CYS A 129 17.61 8.54 -13.49
C CYS A 129 18.55 8.28 -14.70
N LYS A 130 18.70 7.02 -15.13
CA LYS A 130 19.51 6.71 -16.30
C LYS A 130 18.75 7.01 -17.59
N GLU A 131 19.50 7.42 -18.63
CA GLU A 131 18.95 7.83 -19.93
C GLU A 131 18.11 6.73 -20.59
N ASP A 132 18.52 5.48 -20.46
CA ASP A 132 17.83 4.31 -21.01
C ASP A 132 16.47 4.06 -20.33
N TYR A 133 16.27 4.57 -19.12
CA TYR A 133 15.01 4.51 -18.40
C TYR A 133 14.15 5.76 -18.67
N TYR A 134 14.66 6.97 -18.39
CA TYR A 134 13.80 8.16 -18.47
C TYR A 134 13.47 8.57 -19.93
N LYS A 135 14.23 8.12 -20.94
CA LYS A 135 13.82 8.16 -22.34
C LYS A 135 12.42 7.56 -22.53
N LEU A 136 12.15 6.45 -21.83
CA LEU A 136 10.87 5.75 -21.92
C LEU A 136 9.76 6.49 -21.15
N ASN A 137 10.10 7.17 -20.03
CA ASN A 137 9.15 8.07 -19.39
C ASN A 137 8.70 9.19 -20.34
N GLN A 138 9.63 9.75 -21.09
CA GLN A 138 9.33 10.77 -22.10
C GLN A 138 8.47 10.20 -23.23
N TRP A 139 8.78 9.00 -23.70
CA TRP A 139 7.97 8.30 -24.68
C TRP A 139 6.55 8.03 -24.17
N PHE A 140 6.36 7.63 -22.91
CA PHE A 140 5.04 7.46 -22.32
C PHE A 140 4.28 8.80 -22.20
N PHE A 141 4.96 9.87 -21.85
CA PHE A 141 4.34 11.20 -21.88
C PHE A 141 3.80 11.54 -23.28
N GLU A 142 4.58 11.28 -24.33
CA GLU A 142 4.13 11.49 -25.71
C GLU A 142 2.95 10.58 -26.09
N LEU A 143 2.97 9.31 -25.66
CA LEU A 143 1.85 8.39 -25.84
C LEU A 143 0.56 8.95 -25.21
N PHE A 144 0.66 9.44 -23.98
CA PHE A 144 -0.48 10.03 -23.25
C PHE A 144 -0.95 11.33 -23.92
N TYR A 145 -0.02 12.15 -24.39
CA TYR A 145 -0.33 13.37 -25.13
C TYR A 145 -1.08 13.07 -26.45
N LYS A 146 -0.58 12.14 -27.25
CA LYS A 146 -1.21 11.70 -28.51
C LYS A 146 -2.61 11.11 -28.29
N ARG A 147 -2.87 10.54 -27.13
CA ARG A 147 -4.19 10.00 -26.72
C ARG A 147 -5.09 11.07 -26.05
N GLY A 148 -4.65 12.29 -25.89
CA GLY A 148 -5.40 13.37 -25.23
C GLY A 148 -5.50 13.23 -23.72
N LEU A 149 -4.67 12.36 -23.11
CA LEU A 149 -4.61 12.14 -21.65
C LEU A 149 -3.59 13.05 -20.95
N ALA A 150 -2.58 13.57 -21.65
CA ALA A 150 -1.69 14.61 -21.14
C ALA A 150 -2.17 15.96 -21.64
N VAL A 151 -2.51 16.86 -20.73
CA VAL A 151 -3.06 18.19 -21.04
C VAL A 151 -2.40 19.26 -20.21
N LYS A 152 -2.19 20.44 -20.82
CA LYS A 152 -1.73 21.63 -20.13
C LYS A 152 -2.93 22.53 -19.81
N LYS A 153 -3.09 22.92 -18.54
CA LYS A 153 -4.18 23.80 -18.13
C LYS A 153 -3.77 24.70 -16.97
N LYS A 154 -4.37 25.90 -16.91
CA LYS A 154 -4.26 26.76 -15.75
C LYS A 154 -5.15 26.23 -14.64
N SER A 155 -4.58 26.05 -13.47
CA SER A 155 -5.28 25.54 -12.28
C SER A 155 -4.68 26.11 -11.01
N ALA A 156 -5.47 26.20 -9.96
CA ALA A 156 -4.99 26.45 -8.60
C ALA A 156 -4.31 25.16 -8.11
N VAL A 157 -2.98 25.18 -8.09
CA VAL A 157 -2.16 24.01 -7.72
C VAL A 157 -1.58 24.19 -6.31
N ASN A 158 -1.31 23.07 -5.66
CA ASN A 158 -0.66 23.06 -4.36
C ASN A 158 0.81 23.44 -4.53
N TRP A 159 1.27 24.47 -3.82
CA TRP A 159 2.65 24.96 -3.85
C TRP A 159 3.30 24.82 -2.49
N CYS A 160 4.45 24.16 -2.44
CA CYS A 160 5.30 24.12 -1.25
C CYS A 160 6.40 25.17 -1.40
N GLY A 161 6.38 26.21 -0.54
CA GLY A 161 7.38 27.28 -0.57
C GLY A 161 8.78 26.82 -0.18
N GLU A 162 8.91 25.86 0.72
CA GLU A 162 10.19 25.28 1.14
C GLU A 162 10.81 24.40 0.06
N CYS A 163 10.01 23.52 -0.53
CA CYS A 163 10.45 22.66 -1.64
C CYS A 163 10.54 23.42 -2.97
N ASN A 164 9.99 24.62 -3.05
CA ASN A 164 9.91 25.47 -4.24
C ASN A 164 9.36 24.72 -5.47
N THR A 165 8.26 24.00 -5.30
CA THR A 165 7.63 23.19 -6.36
C THR A 165 6.15 22.99 -6.10
N VAL A 166 5.43 22.60 -7.16
CA VAL A 166 4.05 22.15 -7.06
C VAL A 166 3.97 20.72 -6.54
N LEU A 167 2.84 20.39 -5.94
CA LEU A 167 2.55 19.07 -5.37
C LEU A 167 1.23 18.55 -5.94
N ALA A 168 1.16 17.27 -6.26
CA ALA A 168 -0.13 16.60 -6.51
C ALA A 168 -0.98 16.59 -5.23
N ASN A 169 -2.29 16.45 -5.36
CA ASN A 169 -3.19 16.46 -4.19
C ASN A 169 -2.85 15.36 -3.18
N GLU A 170 -2.44 14.21 -3.68
CA GLU A 170 -2.02 13.04 -2.91
C GLU A 170 -0.73 13.27 -2.10
N GLN A 171 0.02 14.31 -2.45
CA GLN A 171 1.27 14.72 -1.79
C GLN A 171 1.06 15.79 -0.72
N VAL A 172 -0.19 16.14 -0.42
CA VAL A 172 -0.55 17.07 0.63
C VAL A 172 -1.29 16.32 1.73
N ILE A 173 -0.70 16.26 2.92
CA ILE A 173 -1.24 15.57 4.09
C ILE A 173 -1.57 16.63 5.14
N ASP A 174 -2.82 16.72 5.55
CA ASP A 174 -3.30 17.70 6.52
C ASP A 174 -2.85 19.14 6.20
N GLY A 175 -2.85 19.51 4.89
CA GLY A 175 -2.42 20.83 4.39
C GLY A 175 -0.93 21.08 4.37
N ARG A 176 -0.15 20.06 4.65
CA ARG A 176 1.30 20.12 4.70
C ARG A 176 1.93 19.28 3.59
N CYS A 177 3.12 19.70 3.20
CA CYS A 177 3.92 18.93 2.24
C CYS A 177 4.33 17.59 2.85
N TRP A 178 3.96 16.50 2.19
CA TRP A 178 4.32 15.13 2.62
C TRP A 178 5.82 14.91 2.86
N ARG A 179 6.65 15.82 2.32
CA ARG A 179 8.11 15.71 2.30
C ARG A 179 8.82 16.53 3.38
N CYS A 180 8.49 17.80 3.49
CA CYS A 180 9.17 18.75 4.38
C CYS A 180 8.28 19.25 5.53
N ASP A 181 7.04 18.81 5.58
CA ASP A 181 6.03 19.21 6.56
C ASP A 181 5.75 20.72 6.62
N HIS A 182 6.15 21.45 5.56
CA HIS A 182 5.85 22.89 5.45
C HIS A 182 4.40 23.08 4.97
N GLU A 183 3.79 24.18 5.38
CA GLU A 183 2.44 24.55 4.96
C GLU A 183 2.36 24.74 3.44
N VAL A 184 1.33 24.17 2.82
CA VAL A 184 1.09 24.23 1.38
C VAL A 184 0.09 25.32 1.07
N VAL A 185 0.41 26.18 0.11
CA VAL A 185 -0.46 27.25 -0.37
C VAL A 185 -0.93 26.99 -1.80
N LYS A 186 -2.06 27.60 -2.19
CA LYS A 186 -2.54 27.54 -3.57
C LYS A 186 -1.88 28.62 -4.42
N LYS A 187 -1.46 28.23 -5.65
CA LYS A 187 -0.99 29.13 -6.69
C LYS A 187 -1.66 28.83 -8.01
N ASP A 188 -2.09 29.85 -8.72
CA ASP A 188 -2.62 29.72 -10.08
C ASP A 188 -1.44 29.61 -11.06
N LEU A 189 -1.21 28.41 -11.56
CA LEU A 189 -0.14 28.11 -12.51
C LEU A 189 -0.69 27.30 -13.69
N GLU A 190 -0.06 27.46 -14.84
CA GLU A 190 -0.31 26.63 -16.02
C GLU A 190 0.62 25.42 -15.98
N GLN A 191 0.07 24.22 -15.82
CA GLN A 191 0.80 23.01 -15.53
C GLN A 191 0.29 21.81 -16.36
N TRP A 192 1.12 20.79 -16.49
CA TRP A 192 0.76 19.52 -17.15
C TRP A 192 0.06 18.58 -16.17
N PHE A 193 -1.00 17.95 -16.67
CA PHE A 193 -1.79 16.95 -15.95
C PHE A 193 -1.99 15.70 -16.80
N PHE A 194 -2.06 14.55 -16.13
CA PHE A 194 -2.65 13.34 -16.72
C PHE A 194 -4.11 13.21 -16.27
N LYS A 195 -5.00 12.94 -17.24
CA LYS A 195 -6.44 12.78 -17.00
C LYS A 195 -6.75 11.42 -16.38
N ILE A 196 -6.31 11.18 -15.15
CA ILE A 196 -6.68 9.98 -14.39
C ILE A 196 -8.19 9.94 -14.11
N THR A 197 -8.87 11.07 -14.12
CA THR A 197 -10.32 11.17 -13.95
C THR A 197 -11.11 10.49 -15.07
N ASP A 198 -10.56 10.41 -16.28
CA ASP A 198 -11.18 9.68 -17.39
C ASP A 198 -11.28 8.16 -17.12
N TYR A 199 -10.48 7.65 -16.17
CA TYR A 199 -10.49 6.25 -15.72
C TYR A 199 -11.09 6.06 -14.33
N ALA A 200 -11.68 7.09 -13.73
CA ALA A 200 -12.17 7.06 -12.34
C ALA A 200 -13.19 5.94 -12.08
N GLU A 201 -14.17 5.75 -12.99
CA GLU A 201 -15.17 4.70 -12.88
C GLU A 201 -14.53 3.32 -12.98
N GLU A 202 -13.69 3.10 -13.97
CA GLU A 202 -13.01 1.81 -14.15
C GLU A 202 -12.06 1.47 -12.99
N LEU A 203 -11.30 2.46 -12.48
CA LEU A 203 -10.47 2.29 -11.30
C LEU A 203 -11.30 1.89 -10.06
N LEU A 204 -12.51 2.42 -9.94
CA LEU A 204 -13.43 2.09 -8.86
C LEU A 204 -14.04 0.70 -9.04
N ASP A 205 -14.55 0.41 -10.23
CA ASP A 205 -15.22 -0.85 -10.54
C ASP A 205 -14.27 -2.05 -10.41
N ASP A 206 -13.03 -1.88 -10.86
CA ASP A 206 -12.03 -2.93 -10.86
C ASP A 206 -11.38 -3.18 -9.49
N LEU A 207 -11.76 -2.44 -8.44
CA LEU A 207 -11.43 -2.85 -7.06
C LEU A 207 -11.95 -4.26 -6.72
N LYS A 208 -13.00 -4.72 -7.40
CA LYS A 208 -13.52 -6.09 -7.29
C LYS A 208 -12.59 -7.17 -7.83
N LEU A 209 -11.66 -6.81 -8.74
CA LEU A 209 -10.66 -7.72 -9.30
C LEU A 209 -9.49 -7.94 -8.34
N LEU A 210 -9.30 -7.03 -7.38
CA LEU A 210 -8.17 -7.02 -6.44
C LEU A 210 -8.43 -7.93 -5.22
N ASN A 211 -8.70 -9.23 -5.48
CA ASN A 211 -9.04 -10.19 -4.42
C ASN A 211 -7.88 -10.44 -3.44
N GLY A 212 -6.64 -10.33 -3.91
CA GLY A 212 -5.42 -10.50 -3.11
C GLY A 212 -4.91 -9.22 -2.43
N TRP A 213 -5.72 -8.15 -2.41
CA TRP A 213 -5.34 -6.89 -1.78
C TRP A 213 -6.01 -6.70 -0.42
N PRO A 214 -5.34 -6.05 0.55
CA PRO A 214 -5.96 -5.71 1.83
C PRO A 214 -7.19 -4.82 1.66
N GLU A 215 -8.29 -5.16 2.36
CA GLU A 215 -9.53 -4.37 2.30
C GLU A 215 -9.33 -2.90 2.68
N ARG A 216 -8.39 -2.63 3.59
CA ARG A 216 -8.04 -1.27 3.99
C ARG A 216 -7.54 -0.45 2.80
N VAL A 217 -6.67 -1.01 1.95
CA VAL A 217 -6.15 -0.33 0.75
C VAL A 217 -7.26 -0.06 -0.25
N LYS A 218 -8.12 -1.04 -0.52
CA LYS A 218 -9.28 -0.89 -1.41
C LYS A 218 -10.23 0.20 -0.90
N THR A 219 -10.49 0.23 0.40
CA THR A 219 -11.32 1.27 1.03
C THR A 219 -10.68 2.66 0.91
N MET A 220 -9.36 2.78 1.09
CA MET A 220 -8.64 4.04 0.91
C MET A 220 -8.77 4.55 -0.54
N GLN A 221 -8.58 3.69 -1.54
CA GLN A 221 -8.74 4.06 -2.95
C GLN A 221 -10.19 4.42 -3.29
N LYS A 222 -11.16 3.61 -2.83
CA LYS A 222 -12.59 3.92 -3.01
C LYS A 222 -12.96 5.29 -2.47
N ASN A 223 -12.52 5.60 -1.25
CA ASN A 223 -12.77 6.88 -0.61
C ASN A 223 -12.05 8.04 -1.32
N TRP A 224 -10.84 7.80 -1.84
CA TRP A 224 -10.08 8.79 -2.57
C TRP A 224 -10.70 9.12 -3.92
N ILE A 225 -11.11 8.11 -4.69
CA ILE A 225 -11.86 8.27 -5.93
C ILE A 225 -13.17 9.01 -5.65
N GLY A 226 -13.86 8.64 -4.57
CA GLY A 226 -14.98 9.40 -4.00
C GLY A 226 -16.10 9.64 -4.99
N ARG A 227 -16.57 8.58 -5.67
CA ARG A 227 -17.74 8.64 -6.55
C ARG A 227 -18.97 9.08 -5.80
N SER A 228 -19.63 10.09 -6.27
CA SER A 228 -20.92 10.56 -5.77
C SER A 228 -21.91 10.72 -6.93
N GLU A 229 -23.11 10.22 -6.74
CA GLU A 229 -24.22 10.40 -7.66
C GLU A 229 -25.23 11.36 -7.07
N GLY A 230 -25.66 12.31 -7.87
CA GLY A 230 -26.56 13.35 -7.41
C GLY A 230 -27.27 14.04 -8.56
N LEU A 231 -27.89 15.15 -8.22
CA LEU A 231 -28.61 16.01 -9.16
C LEU A 231 -27.82 17.30 -9.38
N GLU A 232 -27.51 17.60 -10.62
CA GLU A 232 -27.14 18.94 -11.05
C GLU A 232 -28.38 19.66 -11.55
N PHE A 233 -28.65 20.84 -11.03
CA PHE A 233 -29.79 21.69 -11.47
C PHE A 233 -29.44 23.15 -11.31
N SER A 234 -30.24 24.04 -11.96
CA SER A 234 -29.89 25.45 -11.98
C SER A 234 -30.96 26.31 -11.34
N PHE A 235 -30.51 27.25 -10.52
CA PHE A 235 -31.34 28.37 -10.07
C PHE A 235 -31.37 29.45 -11.15
N ASP A 236 -32.52 30.07 -11.39
CA ASP A 236 -32.57 31.26 -12.24
C ASP A 236 -32.11 32.50 -11.45
N VAL A 237 -31.25 33.32 -12.05
CA VAL A 237 -30.77 34.59 -11.47
C VAL A 237 -31.25 35.75 -12.34
N PRO A 238 -32.49 36.23 -12.12
CA PRO A 238 -33.17 37.18 -13.03
C PRO A 238 -32.43 38.48 -13.22
N CYS A 239 -31.75 38.99 -12.16
CA CYS A 239 -31.07 40.29 -12.18
C CYS A 239 -29.92 40.36 -13.20
N ILE A 240 -29.34 39.23 -13.60
CA ILE A 240 -28.28 39.16 -14.60
C ILE A 240 -28.64 38.26 -15.79
N ASN A 241 -29.89 37.84 -15.86
CA ASN A 241 -30.43 36.91 -16.88
C ASN A 241 -29.55 35.66 -17.09
N ALA A 242 -29.14 35.01 -15.98
CA ALA A 242 -28.26 33.84 -15.99
C ALA A 242 -28.82 32.71 -15.16
N LYS A 243 -28.28 31.49 -15.38
CA LYS A 243 -28.56 30.30 -14.59
C LYS A 243 -27.35 30.00 -13.67
N LEU A 244 -27.63 29.68 -12.43
CA LEU A 244 -26.63 29.28 -11.44
C LEU A 244 -26.73 27.78 -11.22
N PRO A 245 -25.82 26.97 -11.79
CA PRO A 245 -25.84 25.53 -11.59
C PRO A 245 -25.34 25.18 -10.18
N VAL A 246 -26.00 24.20 -9.55
CA VAL A 246 -25.61 23.61 -8.28
C VAL A 246 -25.67 22.10 -8.39
N TYR A 247 -24.81 21.43 -7.65
CA TYR A 247 -24.78 19.97 -7.54
C TYR A 247 -25.10 19.56 -6.10
N THR A 248 -25.96 18.54 -5.95
CA THR A 248 -26.31 17.99 -4.63
C THR A 248 -26.46 16.47 -4.67
N THR A 249 -25.94 15.79 -3.65
CA THR A 249 -26.22 14.36 -3.37
C THR A 249 -27.51 14.19 -2.56
N ARG A 250 -28.12 15.30 -2.12
CA ARG A 250 -29.32 15.34 -1.29
C ARG A 250 -30.47 16.14 -1.98
N PRO A 251 -30.92 15.69 -3.16
CA PRO A 251 -32.04 16.36 -3.85
C PRO A 251 -33.35 16.34 -3.04
N ASP A 252 -33.51 15.38 -2.10
CA ASP A 252 -34.60 15.32 -1.11
C ASP A 252 -34.73 16.60 -0.29
N THR A 253 -33.63 17.36 -0.11
CA THR A 253 -33.65 18.60 0.66
C THR A 253 -33.85 19.86 -0.18
N ALA A 254 -33.96 19.75 -1.51
CA ALA A 254 -34.05 20.90 -2.44
C ALA A 254 -35.20 21.87 -2.18
N PHE A 255 -36.32 21.39 -1.62
CA PHE A 255 -37.47 22.20 -1.23
C PHE A 255 -37.21 23.07 0.01
N GLY A 256 -36.21 22.71 0.83
CA GLY A 256 -35.79 23.41 2.04
C GLY A 256 -34.65 24.43 1.84
N VAL A 257 -34.28 24.71 0.59
CA VAL A 257 -33.30 25.73 0.27
C VAL A 257 -33.78 27.09 0.66
N THR A 258 -33.03 27.80 1.48
CA THR A 258 -33.34 29.15 1.94
C THR A 258 -32.36 30.21 1.46
N PHE A 259 -31.16 29.78 1.05
CA PHE A 259 -30.16 30.62 0.42
C PHE A 259 -29.28 29.79 -0.53
N VAL A 260 -28.52 30.44 -1.39
CA VAL A 260 -27.50 29.83 -2.25
C VAL A 260 -26.17 30.50 -1.96
N VAL A 261 -25.11 29.71 -1.89
CA VAL A 261 -23.76 30.22 -1.58
C VAL A 261 -22.82 29.99 -2.76
N LEU A 262 -21.98 30.98 -3.00
CA LEU A 262 -20.92 30.96 -4.01
C LEU A 262 -19.55 30.92 -3.35
N ALA A 263 -18.63 30.22 -3.98
CA ALA A 263 -17.20 30.36 -3.67
C ALA A 263 -16.72 31.76 -4.02
N ALA A 264 -15.74 32.27 -3.28
CA ALA A 264 -15.15 33.59 -3.52
C ALA A 264 -14.49 33.70 -4.92
N GLU A 265 -14.13 32.58 -5.51
CA GLU A 265 -13.52 32.43 -6.84
C GLU A 265 -14.53 32.34 -7.97
N HIS A 266 -15.83 32.16 -7.67
CA HIS A 266 -16.85 31.89 -8.68
C HIS A 266 -17.02 33.04 -9.66
N PRO A 267 -16.99 32.81 -11.00
CA PRO A 267 -17.05 33.88 -12.02
C PRO A 267 -18.31 34.74 -11.94
N MET A 268 -19.41 34.20 -11.45
CA MET A 268 -20.68 34.92 -11.31
C MET A 268 -20.59 36.05 -10.27
N VAL A 269 -19.64 36.01 -9.31
CA VAL A 269 -19.47 37.05 -8.29
C VAL A 269 -19.23 38.40 -8.96
N GLU A 270 -18.35 38.48 -9.95
CA GLU A 270 -18.07 39.73 -10.69
C GLU A 270 -19.31 40.23 -11.50
N GLN A 271 -20.14 39.29 -11.99
CA GLN A 271 -21.39 39.65 -12.66
C GLN A 271 -22.39 40.23 -11.68
N LEU A 272 -22.50 39.66 -10.47
CA LEU A 272 -23.37 40.18 -9.39
C LEU A 272 -22.87 41.50 -8.79
N CYS A 273 -21.61 41.83 -8.95
CA CYS A 273 -21.02 43.11 -8.54
C CYS A 273 -21.35 44.28 -9.53
N ARG A 274 -21.78 44.00 -10.76
CA ARG A 274 -22.14 45.05 -11.71
C ARG A 274 -23.38 45.82 -11.20
N ASP A 275 -23.25 47.12 -11.16
CA ASP A 275 -24.31 48.02 -10.68
C ASP A 275 -24.77 47.68 -9.24
N ASN A 276 -23.89 47.18 -8.42
CA ASN A 276 -24.16 46.80 -7.05
C ASN A 276 -23.50 47.75 -6.05
N PRO A 277 -24.26 48.41 -5.17
CA PRO A 277 -23.70 49.35 -4.20
C PRO A 277 -22.74 48.70 -3.20
N LYS A 278 -22.79 47.38 -3.02
CA LYS A 278 -21.87 46.60 -2.17
C LYS A 278 -20.70 45.95 -2.92
N ALA A 279 -20.48 46.32 -4.19
CA ALA A 279 -19.46 45.68 -5.03
C ALA A 279 -18.05 45.66 -4.40
N ASP A 280 -17.64 46.80 -3.82
CA ASP A 280 -16.31 46.92 -3.21
C ASP A 280 -16.18 46.05 -1.93
N GLU A 281 -17.25 45.98 -1.11
CA GLU A 281 -17.28 45.12 0.07
C GLU A 281 -17.20 43.63 -0.32
N ILE A 282 -17.95 43.23 -1.35
CA ILE A 282 -17.94 41.85 -1.87
C ILE A 282 -16.55 41.48 -2.39
N ARG A 283 -15.91 42.34 -3.19
CA ARG A 283 -14.55 42.13 -3.70
C ARG A 283 -13.51 42.07 -2.60
N ALA A 284 -13.61 42.92 -1.58
CA ALA A 284 -12.72 42.88 -0.42
C ALA A 284 -12.88 41.58 0.38
N PHE A 285 -14.12 41.12 0.57
CA PHE A 285 -14.40 39.81 1.20
C PHE A 285 -13.78 38.66 0.39
N CYS A 286 -14.03 38.62 -0.92
CA CYS A 286 -13.48 37.59 -1.81
C CYS A 286 -11.93 37.60 -1.79
N ALA A 287 -11.29 38.76 -1.82
CA ALA A 287 -9.84 38.86 -1.75
C ALA A 287 -9.29 38.29 -0.43
N ARG A 288 -9.96 38.55 0.70
CA ARG A 288 -9.62 37.99 2.00
C ARG A 288 -9.75 36.46 2.03
N VAL A 289 -10.88 35.94 1.55
CA VAL A 289 -11.18 34.51 1.54
C VAL A 289 -10.21 33.71 0.64
N ARG A 290 -9.85 34.27 -0.52
CA ARG A 290 -8.88 33.63 -1.44
C ARG A 290 -7.47 33.46 -0.83
N ASN A 291 -7.15 34.25 0.20
CA ASN A 291 -5.88 34.13 0.92
C ASN A 291 -5.93 33.10 2.08
N GLN A 292 -7.09 32.53 2.38
CA GLN A 292 -7.25 31.46 3.38
C GLN A 292 -6.95 30.09 2.77
N SER A 293 -6.37 29.18 3.56
CA SER A 293 -6.14 27.79 3.12
C SER A 293 -7.45 27.01 3.02
N ASP A 294 -7.51 26.01 2.15
CA ASP A 294 -8.70 25.13 2.01
C ASP A 294 -9.05 24.42 3.32
N ILE A 295 -8.04 24.14 4.16
CA ILE A 295 -8.23 23.52 5.48
C ILE A 295 -8.93 24.47 6.42
N GLU A 296 -8.49 25.72 6.54
CA GLU A 296 -9.16 26.74 7.35
C GLU A 296 -10.60 26.93 6.89
N ARG A 297 -10.83 26.98 5.56
CA ARG A 297 -12.17 27.17 4.98
C ARG A 297 -13.11 25.99 5.25
N THR A 298 -12.60 24.74 5.23
CA THR A 298 -13.43 23.53 5.38
C THR A 298 -13.47 22.97 6.80
N SER A 299 -12.63 23.47 7.73
CA SER A 299 -12.60 23.05 9.12
C SER A 299 -13.97 23.21 9.79
N SER A 300 -14.40 22.20 10.53
CA SER A 300 -15.63 22.28 11.34
C SER A 300 -15.53 23.31 12.48
N GLU A 301 -14.31 23.62 12.93
CA GLU A 301 -14.04 24.56 14.02
C GLU A 301 -13.94 26.03 13.54
N SER A 302 -13.77 26.24 12.23
CA SER A 302 -13.69 27.60 11.67
C SER A 302 -15.04 28.28 11.63
N GLU A 303 -15.04 29.56 11.98
CA GLU A 303 -16.23 30.39 11.88
C GLU A 303 -16.71 30.51 10.43
N LYS A 304 -18.00 30.20 10.19
CA LYS A 304 -18.62 30.33 8.88
C LYS A 304 -18.97 31.79 8.63
N GLU A 305 -18.32 32.38 7.61
CA GLU A 305 -18.50 33.75 7.23
C GLU A 305 -19.03 33.89 5.79
N GLY A 306 -19.79 34.92 5.56
CA GLY A 306 -20.30 35.28 4.25
C GLY A 306 -20.72 36.72 4.11
N ILE A 307 -20.89 37.15 2.86
CA ILE A 307 -21.42 38.46 2.51
C ILE A 307 -22.63 38.30 1.59
N PHE A 308 -23.74 38.91 1.94
CA PHE A 308 -24.94 38.94 1.11
C PHE A 308 -24.73 39.84 -0.10
N THR A 309 -24.93 39.28 -1.30
CA THR A 309 -24.72 40.03 -2.56
C THR A 309 -25.81 41.07 -2.85
N GLY A 310 -26.91 41.09 -2.07
CA GLY A 310 -28.08 41.95 -2.36
C GLY A 310 -28.91 41.44 -3.54
N LYS A 311 -28.65 40.24 -4.04
CA LYS A 311 -29.33 39.61 -5.19
C LYS A 311 -29.96 38.27 -4.79
N TYR A 312 -30.93 37.84 -5.61
CA TYR A 312 -31.72 36.65 -5.34
C TYR A 312 -31.68 35.69 -6.52
N ALA A 313 -31.82 34.40 -6.21
CA ALA A 313 -32.02 33.33 -7.17
C ALA A 313 -33.41 32.69 -6.97
N VAL A 314 -33.96 32.06 -8.00
CA VAL A 314 -35.27 31.39 -7.96
C VAL A 314 -35.05 29.88 -7.94
N ASN A 315 -35.58 29.21 -6.90
CA ASN A 315 -35.53 27.75 -6.78
C ASN A 315 -36.49 27.12 -7.79
N PRO A 316 -36.05 26.27 -8.72
CA PRO A 316 -36.90 25.70 -9.76
C PRO A 316 -37.91 24.70 -9.22
N PHE A 317 -37.72 24.12 -8.03
CA PHE A 317 -38.65 23.14 -7.43
C PHE A 317 -39.91 23.75 -6.86
N ASN A 318 -39.85 24.99 -6.35
CA ASN A 318 -40.98 25.62 -5.65
C ASN A 318 -41.18 27.10 -5.98
N GLY A 319 -40.39 27.68 -6.87
CA GLY A 319 -40.47 29.07 -7.28
C GLY A 319 -40.07 30.10 -6.21
N ARG A 320 -39.53 29.68 -5.06
CA ARG A 320 -39.12 30.58 -3.98
C ARG A 320 -37.88 31.37 -4.38
N GLN A 321 -37.89 32.66 -4.08
CA GLN A 321 -36.71 33.51 -4.15
C GLN A 321 -35.86 33.27 -2.91
N VAL A 322 -34.54 33.01 -3.13
CA VAL A 322 -33.55 32.74 -2.10
C VAL A 322 -32.36 33.69 -2.26
N GLU A 323 -31.76 34.07 -1.16
CA GLU A 323 -30.63 35.00 -1.14
C GLU A 323 -29.35 34.38 -1.75
N ILE A 324 -28.58 35.16 -2.51
CA ILE A 324 -27.26 34.76 -3.00
C ILE A 324 -26.20 35.35 -2.10
N TRP A 325 -25.41 34.48 -1.47
CA TRP A 325 -24.31 34.82 -0.59
C TRP A 325 -22.96 34.39 -1.19
N VAL A 326 -21.87 35.09 -0.89
CA VAL A 326 -20.50 34.63 -1.08
C VAL A 326 -19.98 34.21 0.27
N THR A 327 -19.36 33.02 0.38
CA THR A 327 -18.96 32.45 1.68
C THR A 327 -17.51 32.00 1.69
N ASN A 328 -16.96 31.82 2.90
CA ASN A 328 -15.61 31.30 3.08
C ASN A 328 -15.49 29.78 3.07
N TYR A 329 -16.58 29.02 3.19
CA TYR A 329 -16.58 27.56 3.36
C TYR A 329 -16.93 26.77 2.09
N VAL A 330 -17.23 27.44 0.98
CA VAL A 330 -17.45 26.80 -0.33
C VAL A 330 -16.18 26.92 -1.16
N LEU A 331 -15.73 25.80 -1.74
CA LEU A 331 -14.57 25.72 -2.61
C LEU A 331 -15.01 25.72 -4.08
N TYR A 332 -14.33 26.50 -4.92
CA TYR A 332 -14.62 26.59 -6.35
C TYR A 332 -14.30 25.30 -7.10
N ASP A 333 -13.27 24.58 -6.67
CA ASP A 333 -12.79 23.35 -7.31
C ASP A 333 -13.65 22.12 -7.00
N TYR A 334 -14.72 22.25 -6.21
CA TYR A 334 -15.63 21.16 -5.88
C TYR A 334 -17.03 21.41 -6.46
N GLY A 335 -17.47 20.52 -7.37
CA GLY A 335 -18.76 20.65 -8.06
C GLY A 335 -18.81 21.87 -8.98
N THR A 336 -19.86 22.68 -8.83
CA THR A 336 -20.08 23.89 -9.64
C THR A 336 -19.47 25.16 -9.01
N GLY A 337 -18.84 25.09 -7.84
CA GLY A 337 -18.43 26.25 -7.05
C GLY A 337 -19.61 27.01 -6.43
N ALA A 338 -20.82 26.46 -6.51
CA ALA A 338 -22.02 26.97 -5.89
C ALA A 338 -22.76 25.84 -5.15
N VAL A 339 -23.34 26.13 -4.00
CA VAL A 339 -24.03 25.15 -3.17
C VAL A 339 -25.37 25.71 -2.71
N MET A 340 -26.42 24.87 -2.70
CA MET A 340 -27.69 25.20 -2.10
C MET A 340 -27.59 25.14 -0.56
N GLY A 341 -28.03 26.15 0.13
CA GLY A 341 -28.06 26.22 1.58
C GLY A 341 -29.36 25.63 2.15
N VAL A 342 -29.24 24.56 2.92
CA VAL A 342 -30.35 23.87 3.56
C VAL A 342 -30.12 23.74 5.07
N PRO A 343 -30.41 24.75 5.88
CA PRO A 343 -30.06 24.80 7.30
C PRO A 343 -30.55 23.63 8.15
N THR A 344 -31.72 23.08 7.85
CA THR A 344 -32.28 21.97 8.62
C THR A 344 -31.71 20.61 8.24
N GLY A 345 -30.92 20.51 7.16
CA GLY A 345 -30.34 19.27 6.65
C GLY A 345 -28.81 19.25 6.60
N ASP A 346 -28.12 20.38 6.87
CA ASP A 346 -26.66 20.49 6.93
C ASP A 346 -26.24 21.40 8.09
N GLN A 347 -25.35 20.91 8.94
CA GLN A 347 -24.95 21.62 10.17
C GLN A 347 -24.18 22.91 9.88
N ARG A 348 -23.41 22.97 8.78
CA ARG A 348 -22.70 24.20 8.39
C ARG A 348 -23.70 25.30 7.98
N ASP A 349 -24.72 24.90 7.21
CA ASP A 349 -25.78 25.80 6.77
C ASP A 349 -26.64 26.23 7.97
N TRP A 350 -26.84 25.33 8.96
CA TRP A 350 -27.52 25.67 10.20
C TRP A 350 -26.80 26.79 10.95
N MET A 351 -25.47 26.61 11.18
CA MET A 351 -24.67 27.62 11.88
C MET A 351 -24.63 28.94 11.12
N PHE A 352 -24.55 28.89 9.80
CA PHE A 352 -24.57 30.07 8.95
C PHE A 352 -25.90 30.80 9.01
N ALA A 353 -27.02 30.07 8.93
CA ALA A 353 -28.35 30.63 9.03
C ALA A 353 -28.63 31.25 10.42
N ASP A 354 -28.13 30.63 11.49
CA ASP A 354 -28.23 31.22 12.85
C ASP A 354 -27.49 32.53 12.94
N LYS A 355 -26.24 32.58 12.43
CA LYS A 355 -25.41 33.78 12.49
C LYS A 355 -26.01 34.97 11.73
N TYR A 356 -26.59 34.70 10.57
CA TYR A 356 -27.11 35.76 9.70
C TYR A 356 -28.63 35.96 9.74
N GLY A 357 -29.32 35.22 10.59
CA GLY A 357 -30.79 35.33 10.77
C GLY A 357 -31.57 34.86 9.55
N LEU A 358 -31.09 33.83 8.84
CA LEU A 358 -31.75 33.32 7.63
C LEU A 358 -32.85 32.32 8.02
N ASP A 359 -33.84 32.21 7.12
CA ASP A 359 -34.95 31.27 7.30
C ASP A 359 -34.47 29.82 7.35
N LYS A 360 -35.20 28.98 8.09
CA LYS A 360 -35.00 27.54 8.17
C LYS A 360 -36.31 26.81 7.85
N ILE A 361 -36.23 25.77 7.02
CA ILE A 361 -37.43 25.02 6.60
C ILE A 361 -37.11 23.52 6.78
N VAL A 362 -37.88 22.86 7.65
CA VAL A 362 -37.78 21.40 7.83
C VAL A 362 -38.39 20.73 6.59
N VAL A 363 -37.58 19.87 5.94
CA VAL A 363 -38.00 19.09 4.75
C VAL A 363 -37.80 17.60 4.92
N VAL A 364 -37.03 17.18 5.93
CA VAL A 364 -36.88 15.77 6.32
C VAL A 364 -37.08 15.65 7.82
N THR A 365 -37.86 14.66 8.23
CA THR A 365 -38.16 14.38 9.63
C THR A 365 -38.02 12.89 9.92
N PRO A 366 -37.68 12.45 11.15
CA PRO A 366 -37.75 11.03 11.53
C PRO A 366 -39.13 10.43 11.24
N LYS A 367 -39.23 9.12 11.04
CA LYS A 367 -40.50 8.44 10.70
C LYS A 367 -41.57 8.60 11.78
N ASP A 368 -41.15 8.68 13.05
CA ASP A 368 -42.03 8.67 14.22
C ASP A 368 -42.12 10.01 14.96
N GLN A 369 -41.51 11.07 14.41
CA GLN A 369 -41.44 12.37 15.06
C GLN A 369 -41.48 13.50 14.02
N GLU A 370 -42.36 14.43 14.18
CA GLU A 370 -42.38 15.69 13.41
C GLU A 370 -41.39 16.69 14.05
N LEU A 371 -40.45 17.17 13.24
CA LEU A 371 -39.50 18.20 13.67
C LEU A 371 -40.09 19.59 13.40
N LYS A 372 -39.91 20.49 14.38
CA LYS A 372 -40.23 21.92 14.24
C LYS A 372 -38.96 22.73 14.43
N VAL A 373 -38.81 23.79 13.64
CA VAL A 373 -37.60 24.62 13.68
C VAL A 373 -37.35 25.19 15.09
N GLU A 374 -38.45 25.53 15.80
CA GLU A 374 -38.39 26.11 17.16
C GLU A 374 -37.82 25.14 18.20
N ASP A 375 -37.95 23.83 17.95
CA ASP A 375 -37.51 22.77 18.88
C ASP A 375 -36.11 22.22 18.49
N MET A 376 -35.57 22.64 17.34
CA MET A 376 -34.27 22.17 16.81
C MET A 376 -33.12 23.01 17.36
N THR A 377 -32.07 22.35 17.82
CA THR A 377 -30.80 22.97 18.26
C THR A 377 -29.63 22.70 17.28
N ALA A 378 -29.87 21.84 16.30
CA ALA A 378 -28.90 21.44 15.27
C ALA A 378 -29.63 20.93 14.02
N ALA A 379 -28.92 20.80 12.91
CA ALA A 379 -29.42 20.19 11.69
C ALA A 379 -29.73 18.70 11.90
N TYR A 380 -30.72 18.19 11.15
CA TYR A 380 -31.00 16.75 11.06
C TYR A 380 -30.25 16.16 9.87
N GLU A 381 -29.08 15.61 10.13
CA GLU A 381 -28.18 15.08 9.10
C GLU A 381 -28.33 13.56 8.88
N GLU A 382 -29.27 12.91 9.56
CA GLU A 382 -29.45 11.46 9.42
C GLU A 382 -29.84 11.09 7.99
N LYS A 383 -29.47 9.90 7.58
CA LYS A 383 -29.73 9.37 6.23
C LYS A 383 -31.01 8.57 6.12
N GLU A 384 -31.93 8.76 7.05
CA GLU A 384 -33.25 8.13 7.12
C GLU A 384 -34.28 9.17 7.49
N GLY A 385 -35.52 9.00 7.01
CA GLY A 385 -36.62 9.91 7.34
C GLY A 385 -37.71 9.93 6.31
N VAL A 386 -38.66 10.84 6.52
CA VAL A 386 -39.83 11.10 5.64
C VAL A 386 -39.79 12.56 5.24
N LEU A 387 -40.09 12.84 3.97
CA LEU A 387 -40.14 14.20 3.47
C LEU A 387 -41.43 14.93 3.98
N VAL A 388 -41.22 16.19 4.39
CA VAL A 388 -42.24 17.14 4.73
C VAL A 388 -42.02 18.46 3.97
N ASN A 389 -43.00 19.30 3.81
CA ASN A 389 -42.90 20.60 3.10
C ASN A 389 -42.28 20.54 1.70
N SER A 390 -42.34 19.36 1.05
CA SER A 390 -41.72 19.05 -0.23
C SER A 390 -42.72 18.86 -1.38
N GLY A 391 -43.85 19.59 -1.32
CA GLY A 391 -44.91 19.53 -2.34
C GLY A 391 -45.45 18.10 -2.52
N LYS A 392 -45.51 17.63 -3.75
CA LYS A 392 -46.00 16.28 -4.09
C LYS A 392 -45.11 15.12 -3.55
N PHE A 393 -43.91 15.40 -3.08
CA PHE A 393 -43.00 14.41 -2.50
C PHE A 393 -43.11 14.28 -0.97
N SER A 394 -43.94 15.14 -0.34
CA SER A 394 -44.21 15.04 1.09
C SER A 394 -44.85 13.69 1.43
N GLY A 395 -44.40 13.07 2.54
CA GLY A 395 -44.83 11.74 2.95
C GLY A 395 -44.01 10.58 2.35
N MET A 396 -43.15 10.85 1.40
CA MET A 396 -42.27 9.82 0.82
C MET A 396 -41.08 9.53 1.79
N GLU A 397 -40.64 8.26 1.78
CA GLU A 397 -39.40 7.87 2.43
C GLU A 397 -38.20 8.50 1.67
N MET A 398 -37.19 8.92 2.40
CA MET A 398 -36.10 9.75 1.90
C MET A 398 -35.38 9.16 0.65
N HIS A 399 -35.01 7.86 0.68
CA HIS A 399 -34.33 7.26 -0.46
C HIS A 399 -35.22 7.13 -1.70
N ALA A 400 -36.49 6.83 -1.51
CA ALA A 400 -37.45 6.81 -2.61
C ALA A 400 -37.66 8.22 -3.18
N ALA A 401 -37.70 9.23 -2.31
CA ALA A 401 -37.85 10.62 -2.71
C ALA A 401 -36.66 11.16 -3.50
N ILE A 402 -35.41 10.79 -3.11
CA ILE A 402 -34.20 11.17 -3.86
C ILE A 402 -34.37 10.80 -5.33
N LYS A 403 -34.74 9.53 -5.60
CA LYS A 403 -34.92 9.05 -6.96
C LYS A 403 -36.05 9.80 -7.68
N ALA A 404 -37.21 9.92 -7.02
CA ALA A 404 -38.39 10.56 -7.60
C ALA A 404 -38.18 12.06 -7.91
N ILE A 405 -37.39 12.76 -7.09
CA ILE A 405 -37.03 14.17 -7.30
C ILE A 405 -36.07 14.32 -8.46
N MET A 406 -35.09 13.40 -8.60
CA MET A 406 -34.19 13.39 -9.75
C MET A 406 -34.97 13.12 -11.05
N ASP A 407 -35.84 12.09 -11.07
CA ASP A 407 -36.70 11.79 -12.22
C ASP A 407 -37.54 13.04 -12.60
N TYR A 408 -38.10 13.71 -11.61
CA TYR A 408 -38.91 14.92 -11.84
C TYR A 408 -38.10 16.09 -12.42
N ALA A 409 -36.88 16.33 -11.91
CA ALA A 409 -36.06 17.41 -12.42
C ALA A 409 -35.62 17.18 -13.88
N GLU A 410 -35.36 15.92 -14.26
CA GLU A 410 -35.03 15.52 -15.64
C GLU A 410 -36.28 15.66 -16.54
N GLU A 411 -37.44 15.19 -16.11
CA GLU A 411 -38.72 15.32 -16.86
C GLU A 411 -39.10 16.79 -17.10
N GLN A 412 -38.85 17.67 -16.13
CA GLN A 412 -39.11 19.10 -16.26
C GLN A 412 -38.01 19.88 -16.98
N GLY A 413 -36.87 19.24 -17.27
CA GLY A 413 -35.78 19.82 -18.04
C GLY A 413 -34.95 20.90 -17.33
N PHE A 414 -35.01 20.99 -15.99
CA PHE A 414 -34.19 21.96 -15.23
C PHE A 414 -33.05 21.31 -14.46
N GLY A 415 -32.91 19.97 -14.47
CA GLY A 415 -31.83 19.25 -13.86
C GLY A 415 -31.51 17.94 -14.56
N SER A 416 -30.38 17.36 -14.25
CA SER A 416 -29.93 16.06 -14.76
C SER A 416 -29.14 15.30 -13.69
N ARG A 417 -29.21 13.97 -13.74
CA ARG A 417 -28.31 13.12 -12.93
C ARG A 417 -26.88 13.35 -13.34
N HIS A 418 -26.02 13.50 -12.36
CA HIS A 418 -24.61 13.70 -12.59
C HIS A 418 -23.78 12.86 -11.62
N VAL A 419 -22.69 12.29 -12.15
CA VAL A 419 -21.72 11.56 -11.33
C VAL A 419 -20.49 12.45 -11.17
N ASN A 420 -20.14 12.74 -9.96
CA ASN A 420 -18.93 13.50 -9.62
C ASN A 420 -17.93 12.59 -8.89
N TYR A 421 -16.66 12.90 -9.08
CA TYR A 421 -15.55 12.24 -8.41
C TYR A 421 -14.76 13.25 -7.56
N ARG A 422 -14.30 12.81 -6.38
CA ARG A 422 -13.36 13.60 -5.58
C ARG A 422 -11.97 13.59 -6.21
N LEU A 423 -11.61 12.48 -6.87
CA LEU A 423 -10.37 12.33 -7.61
C LEU A 423 -10.17 13.50 -8.58
N ARG A 424 -8.96 14.03 -8.61
CA ARG A 424 -8.54 15.09 -9.54
C ARG A 424 -7.51 14.53 -10.51
N ASP A 425 -7.34 15.22 -11.65
CA ASP A 425 -6.28 14.89 -12.59
C ASP A 425 -4.92 14.91 -11.92
N TRP A 426 -4.07 13.97 -12.29
CA TRP A 426 -2.73 13.84 -11.74
C TRP A 426 -1.81 14.94 -12.26
N LEU A 427 -1.37 15.82 -11.38
CA LEU A 427 -0.45 16.91 -11.69
C LEU A 427 0.97 16.36 -11.93
N ILE A 428 1.44 16.50 -13.17
CA ILE A 428 2.71 15.93 -13.63
C ILE A 428 3.86 16.91 -13.49
N SER A 429 3.66 18.20 -13.76
CA SER A 429 4.71 19.23 -13.74
C SER A 429 5.39 19.37 -12.39
N ARG A 430 6.73 19.42 -12.38
CA ARG A 430 7.58 19.75 -11.23
C ARG A 430 8.63 20.76 -11.64
N GLN A 431 8.82 21.82 -10.84
CA GLN A 431 9.84 22.86 -11.04
C GLN A 431 11.14 22.40 -10.39
N ARG A 432 11.66 21.27 -10.85
CA ARG A 432 12.86 20.61 -10.31
C ARG A 432 13.80 20.22 -11.45
N TYR A 433 15.10 20.18 -11.14
CA TYR A 433 16.12 19.72 -12.08
C TYR A 433 16.18 18.19 -12.13
N TRP A 434 16.24 17.52 -10.97
CA TRP A 434 16.48 16.09 -10.89
C TRP A 434 15.19 15.28 -11.10
N GLY A 435 14.80 15.20 -12.36
CA GLY A 435 13.60 14.52 -12.84
C GLY A 435 13.64 14.35 -14.36
N ALA A 436 12.75 13.55 -14.93
CA ALA A 436 12.65 13.37 -16.37
C ALA A 436 12.07 14.65 -17.03
N PRO A 437 12.78 15.33 -17.93
CA PRO A 437 12.24 16.50 -18.61
C PRO A 437 11.00 16.18 -19.44
N ILE A 438 10.02 17.08 -19.43
CA ILE A 438 8.81 16.96 -20.26
C ILE A 438 9.19 17.24 -21.73
N PRO A 439 8.92 16.33 -22.69
CA PRO A 439 9.43 16.41 -24.07
C PRO A 439 8.56 17.32 -24.95
N ILE A 440 8.36 18.58 -24.53
CA ILE A 440 7.55 19.59 -25.25
C ILE A 440 8.43 20.78 -25.67
N ILE A 441 8.15 21.27 -26.86
CA ILE A 441 8.76 22.47 -27.44
C ILE A 441 7.64 23.48 -27.74
N TYR A 442 7.83 24.73 -27.32
CA TYR A 442 6.93 25.84 -27.62
C TYR A 442 7.48 26.66 -28.77
N CYS A 443 6.81 26.55 -29.91
CA CYS A 443 7.13 27.30 -31.12
C CYS A 443 6.14 28.47 -31.28
N PRO A 444 6.59 29.70 -31.54
CA PRO A 444 5.68 30.84 -31.76
C PRO A 444 4.68 30.63 -32.90
N ASP A 445 5.08 29.86 -33.94
CA ASP A 445 4.22 29.63 -35.10
C ASP A 445 3.44 28.30 -35.04
N CYS A 446 4.04 27.25 -34.46
CA CYS A 446 3.46 25.90 -34.46
C CYS A 446 2.73 25.57 -33.14
N GLY A 447 2.84 26.41 -32.11
CA GLY A 447 2.32 26.12 -30.76
C GLY A 447 3.12 25.07 -30.04
N GLU A 448 2.44 24.17 -29.33
CA GLU A 448 3.04 23.02 -28.64
C GLU A 448 3.44 21.95 -29.64
N VAL A 449 4.68 21.51 -29.56
CA VAL A 449 5.26 20.49 -30.47
C VAL A 449 5.99 19.44 -29.65
N LEU A 450 5.70 18.17 -29.88
CA LEU A 450 6.45 17.06 -29.27
C LEU A 450 7.89 17.02 -29.81
N VAL A 451 8.84 16.65 -28.98
CA VAL A 451 10.18 16.28 -29.42
C VAL A 451 10.06 15.00 -30.24
N PRO A 452 10.70 14.89 -31.44
CA PRO A 452 10.64 13.65 -32.20
C PRO A 452 11.17 12.44 -31.41
N GLU A 453 10.48 11.31 -31.49
CA GLU A 453 10.85 10.09 -30.73
C GLU A 453 12.33 9.66 -31.01
N ALA A 454 12.83 9.91 -32.19
CA ALA A 454 14.23 9.62 -32.56
C ALA A 454 15.26 10.54 -31.86
N GLU A 455 14.80 11.67 -31.30
CA GLU A 455 15.62 12.64 -30.57
C GLU A 455 15.54 12.46 -29.05
N LEU A 456 14.73 11.51 -28.56
CA LEU A 456 14.68 11.15 -27.15
C LEU A 456 15.96 10.37 -26.73
N PRO A 457 16.47 10.59 -25.52
CA PRO A 457 15.92 11.46 -24.46
C PRO A 457 16.28 12.93 -24.63
N VAL A 458 15.36 13.81 -24.21
CA VAL A 458 15.72 15.18 -23.86
C VAL A 458 16.58 15.10 -22.61
N ARG A 459 17.89 15.40 -22.73
CA ARG A 459 18.87 15.20 -21.66
C ARG A 459 18.86 16.35 -20.68
N LEU A 460 19.15 16.04 -19.41
CA LEU A 460 19.40 17.03 -18.39
C LEU A 460 20.72 17.79 -18.68
N PRO A 461 20.71 19.13 -18.69
CA PRO A 461 21.93 19.92 -18.90
C PRO A 461 22.81 19.94 -17.65
N GLU A 462 24.14 20.08 -17.84
CA GLU A 462 25.09 20.17 -16.74
C GLU A 462 25.34 21.63 -16.26
N ASP A 463 24.92 22.62 -17.05
CA ASP A 463 25.18 24.08 -16.84
C ASP A 463 24.11 24.78 -16.01
N VAL A 464 23.35 24.05 -15.20
CA VAL A 464 22.29 24.59 -14.33
C VAL A 464 22.84 25.23 -13.06
N LYS A 465 22.11 26.24 -12.59
CA LYS A 465 22.36 26.89 -11.30
C LYS A 465 21.29 26.46 -10.31
N PHE A 466 21.74 25.94 -9.18
CA PHE A 466 20.86 25.54 -8.07
C PHE A 466 20.70 26.68 -7.04
N ASP A 467 20.47 27.93 -7.51
CA ASP A 467 20.30 29.05 -6.62
C ASP A 467 18.94 29.00 -5.90
N ALA A 468 18.95 29.23 -4.59
CA ALA A 468 17.73 29.35 -3.82
C ALA A 468 16.87 30.50 -4.34
N GLY A 469 15.76 30.21 -4.99
CA GLY A 469 14.79 31.20 -5.49
C GLY A 469 14.45 31.12 -6.97
N SER A 470 15.10 30.31 -7.79
CA SER A 470 14.67 30.13 -9.17
C SER A 470 13.40 29.24 -9.21
N VAL A 471 12.44 29.62 -10.07
CA VAL A 471 11.17 28.88 -10.20
C VAL A 471 11.41 27.48 -10.79
N SER A 472 12.36 27.34 -11.71
CA SER A 472 12.81 26.06 -12.24
C SER A 472 14.31 26.15 -12.56
N PRO A 473 15.17 25.28 -12.00
CA PRO A 473 16.60 25.28 -12.32
C PRO A 473 16.89 25.07 -13.81
N LEU A 474 16.09 24.27 -14.52
CA LEU A 474 16.23 24.07 -15.98
C LEU A 474 16.07 25.37 -16.78
N ALA A 475 15.24 26.30 -16.30
CA ALA A 475 15.05 27.60 -16.94
C ALA A 475 16.32 28.49 -16.88
N THR A 476 17.31 28.15 -16.05
CA THR A 476 18.59 28.88 -15.95
C THR A 476 19.61 28.47 -17.02
N SER A 477 19.39 27.32 -17.68
CA SER A 477 20.26 26.82 -18.75
C SER A 477 19.78 27.31 -20.11
N GLU A 478 20.48 28.28 -20.68
CA GLU A 478 20.16 28.79 -22.01
C GLU A 478 20.33 27.72 -23.11
N SER A 479 21.32 26.84 -22.95
CA SER A 479 21.59 25.74 -23.86
C SER A 479 20.44 24.70 -23.88
N PHE A 480 19.77 24.51 -22.77
CA PHE A 480 18.61 23.63 -22.65
C PHE A 480 17.34 24.29 -23.18
N VAL A 481 17.08 25.54 -22.74
CA VAL A 481 15.83 26.24 -23.04
C VAL A 481 15.70 26.58 -24.54
N ASN A 482 16.78 27.08 -25.17
CA ASN A 482 16.73 27.51 -26.56
C ASN A 482 16.94 26.33 -27.50
N CYS A 483 16.00 26.12 -28.39
CA CYS A 483 16.05 25.01 -29.35
C CYS A 483 15.47 25.44 -30.72
N THR A 484 15.53 24.52 -31.69
CA THR A 484 14.88 24.68 -32.98
C THR A 484 13.60 23.86 -33.01
N CYS A 485 12.53 24.44 -33.53
CA CYS A 485 11.28 23.73 -33.73
C CYS A 485 11.46 22.60 -34.76
N PRO A 486 11.20 21.32 -34.43
CA PRO A 486 11.38 20.22 -35.38
C PRO A 486 10.36 20.26 -36.55
N LYS A 487 9.26 21.02 -36.41
CA LYS A 487 8.20 21.11 -37.39
C LYS A 487 8.46 22.19 -38.43
N CYS A 488 8.99 23.35 -38.05
CA CYS A 488 9.16 24.49 -38.96
C CYS A 488 10.61 25.02 -39.05
N GLY A 489 11.55 24.52 -38.27
CA GLY A 489 12.95 24.92 -38.25
C GLY A 489 13.24 26.29 -37.63
N LYS A 490 12.24 26.99 -37.01
CA LYS A 490 12.41 28.30 -36.40
C LYS A 490 12.88 28.19 -34.96
N PRO A 491 13.45 29.27 -34.38
CA PRO A 491 13.76 29.31 -32.93
C PRO A 491 12.53 29.03 -32.08
N ALA A 492 12.70 28.22 -31.07
CA ALA A 492 11.67 27.75 -30.17
C ALA A 492 12.24 27.56 -28.75
N ARG A 493 11.40 27.27 -27.77
CA ARG A 493 11.79 27.06 -26.37
C ARG A 493 11.31 25.73 -25.87
N ARG A 494 12.16 25.00 -25.13
CA ARG A 494 11.76 23.77 -24.46
C ARG A 494 10.92 24.05 -23.23
N GLU A 495 10.08 23.09 -22.86
CA GLU A 495 9.47 23.02 -21.52
C GLU A 495 10.59 22.87 -20.47
N THR A 496 10.45 23.56 -19.35
CA THR A 496 11.45 23.59 -18.27
C THR A 496 11.00 22.84 -17.02
N ASP A 497 9.80 22.30 -17.02
CA ASP A 497 9.34 21.42 -15.96
C ASP A 497 9.81 19.97 -16.20
N THR A 498 10.05 19.26 -15.12
CA THR A 498 10.26 17.82 -15.12
C THR A 498 8.97 17.10 -14.69
N MET A 499 8.91 15.80 -14.94
CA MET A 499 7.77 14.98 -14.58
C MET A 499 7.83 14.54 -13.13
N ASP A 500 6.67 14.38 -12.52
CA ASP A 500 6.52 13.73 -11.21
C ASP A 500 7.22 12.37 -11.18
N THR A 501 7.98 12.09 -10.13
CA THR A 501 8.73 10.84 -9.98
C THR A 501 7.83 9.61 -9.86
N PHE A 502 6.58 9.76 -9.44
CA PHE A 502 5.61 8.66 -9.46
C PHE A 502 5.31 8.13 -10.87
N LEU A 503 5.59 8.91 -11.91
CA LEU A 503 5.54 8.39 -13.28
C LEU A 503 6.60 7.29 -13.47
N CYS A 504 7.81 7.48 -12.94
CA CYS A 504 8.87 6.47 -13.03
C CYS A 504 8.45 5.16 -12.37
N SER A 505 7.82 5.23 -11.19
CA SER A 505 7.40 4.04 -10.44
C SER A 505 6.08 3.43 -10.93
N SER A 506 5.34 4.11 -11.83
CA SER A 506 4.03 3.60 -12.30
C SER A 506 4.13 2.44 -13.30
N TRP A 507 5.30 2.14 -13.83
CA TRP A 507 5.49 1.09 -14.84
C TRP A 507 6.78 0.27 -14.69
N TYR A 508 7.64 0.54 -13.71
CA TYR A 508 8.95 -0.09 -13.52
C TYR A 508 8.89 -1.62 -13.43
N TYR A 509 7.81 -2.16 -12.87
CA TYR A 509 7.55 -3.60 -12.79
C TYR A 509 7.42 -4.25 -14.17
N LEU A 510 7.01 -3.51 -15.19
CA LEU A 510 7.02 -3.97 -16.59
C LEU A 510 8.43 -3.88 -17.17
N ARG A 511 9.20 -2.82 -16.84
CA ARG A 511 10.59 -2.69 -17.30
C ARG A 511 11.46 -3.83 -16.82
N TYR A 512 11.28 -4.30 -15.59
CA TYR A 512 12.03 -5.46 -15.08
C TYR A 512 11.85 -6.73 -15.88
N THR A 513 10.78 -6.88 -16.62
CA THR A 513 10.54 -8.07 -17.44
C THR A 513 11.53 -8.14 -18.62
N ASP A 514 12.00 -6.97 -19.11
CA ASP A 514 12.92 -6.84 -20.25
C ASP A 514 13.76 -5.54 -20.15
N PRO A 515 14.63 -5.42 -19.13
CA PRO A 515 15.27 -4.15 -18.77
C PRO A 515 16.33 -3.67 -19.76
N LYS A 516 16.83 -4.56 -20.62
CA LYS A 516 17.87 -4.26 -21.61
C LYS A 516 17.31 -3.98 -23.00
N ASN A 517 16.00 -3.92 -23.18
CA ASN A 517 15.37 -3.55 -24.44
C ASN A 517 15.65 -2.09 -24.74
N ASP A 518 16.33 -1.83 -25.86
CA ASP A 518 16.71 -0.50 -26.32
C ASP A 518 15.74 0.09 -27.37
N THR A 519 14.82 -0.73 -27.89
CA THR A 519 13.88 -0.38 -28.94
C THR A 519 12.46 -0.09 -28.43
N ALA A 520 12.08 -0.68 -27.28
CA ALA A 520 10.75 -0.54 -26.69
C ALA A 520 10.85 -0.54 -25.15
N PRO A 521 9.81 -0.09 -24.44
CA PRO A 521 9.79 -0.17 -22.97
C PRO A 521 9.99 -1.59 -22.42
N PHE A 522 9.50 -2.57 -23.15
CA PHE A 522 9.57 -4.01 -22.87
C PHE A 522 9.14 -4.78 -24.13
N SER A 523 9.50 -6.04 -24.25
CA SER A 523 8.96 -6.93 -25.28
C SER A 523 7.60 -7.49 -24.84
N LYS A 524 6.73 -7.70 -25.80
CA LYS A 524 5.41 -8.28 -25.55
C LYS A 524 5.52 -9.70 -24.97
N GLU A 525 6.47 -10.50 -25.46
CA GLU A 525 6.72 -11.86 -24.98
C GLU A 525 7.07 -11.87 -23.49
N ALA A 526 7.99 -11.00 -23.07
CA ALA A 526 8.43 -10.94 -21.68
C ALA A 526 7.30 -10.48 -20.73
N VAL A 527 6.54 -9.45 -21.15
CA VAL A 527 5.40 -8.98 -20.35
C VAL A 527 4.28 -10.01 -20.30
N ASP A 528 3.97 -10.65 -21.41
CA ASP A 528 2.92 -11.69 -21.48
C ASP A 528 3.25 -12.91 -20.61
N TYR A 529 4.54 -13.20 -20.40
CA TYR A 529 4.99 -14.28 -19.52
C TYR A 529 5.02 -13.86 -18.05
N TRP A 530 5.64 -12.72 -17.71
CA TRP A 530 5.91 -12.33 -16.33
C TRP A 530 4.76 -11.58 -15.66
N ALA A 531 4.07 -10.66 -16.36
CA ALA A 531 2.99 -9.88 -15.78
C ALA A 531 1.70 -10.71 -15.59
N PRO A 532 0.83 -10.28 -14.67
CA PRO A 532 1.04 -9.30 -13.63
C PRO A 532 2.02 -9.77 -12.55
N VAL A 533 2.47 -8.87 -11.68
CA VAL A 533 3.23 -9.24 -10.47
C VAL A 533 2.38 -10.13 -9.59
N ASP A 534 2.88 -11.30 -9.21
CA ASP A 534 2.11 -12.27 -8.41
C ASP A 534 2.05 -11.88 -6.94
N GLN A 535 3.17 -11.41 -6.38
CA GLN A 535 3.23 -10.90 -5.01
C GLN A 535 3.98 -9.56 -4.98
N TYR A 536 3.27 -8.52 -4.57
CA TYR A 536 3.80 -7.18 -4.39
C TYR A 536 3.87 -6.82 -2.91
N ILE A 537 4.97 -6.18 -2.47
CA ILE A 537 5.23 -5.90 -1.06
C ILE A 537 5.70 -4.46 -0.91
N GLY A 538 5.07 -3.70 0.01
CA GLY A 538 5.46 -2.31 0.25
C GLY A 538 4.66 -1.63 1.34
N GLY A 539 4.85 -0.31 1.49
CA GLY A 539 4.19 0.50 2.50
C GLY A 539 2.74 0.85 2.14
N ILE A 540 1.87 0.89 3.14
CA ILE A 540 0.45 1.28 2.97
C ILE A 540 0.27 2.76 2.58
N GLU A 541 1.25 3.60 2.87
CA GLU A 541 1.29 5.02 2.49
C GLU A 541 1.16 5.25 0.98
N HIS A 542 1.48 4.24 0.18
CA HIS A 542 1.35 4.28 -1.27
C HIS A 542 -0.04 3.92 -1.81
N ALA A 543 -1.02 3.65 -0.93
CA ALA A 543 -2.36 3.20 -1.32
C ALA A 543 -3.05 4.12 -2.34
N ILE A 544 -2.97 5.43 -2.16
CA ILE A 544 -3.60 6.46 -3.01
C ILE A 544 -2.58 7.21 -3.89
N LEU A 545 -1.31 6.83 -3.83
CA LEU A 545 -0.19 7.37 -4.62
C LEU A 545 0.21 6.34 -5.68
N HIS A 546 1.40 5.76 -5.52
CA HIS A 546 2.00 4.81 -6.44
C HIS A 546 1.05 3.67 -6.86
N LEU A 547 0.30 3.06 -5.93
CA LEU A 547 -0.60 1.94 -6.25
C LEU A 547 -1.77 2.37 -7.13
N LEU A 548 -2.33 3.55 -6.91
CA LEU A 548 -3.41 4.09 -7.76
C LEU A 548 -2.88 4.48 -9.14
N TYR A 549 -1.72 5.15 -9.19
CA TYR A 549 -1.10 5.55 -10.45
C TYR A 549 -0.65 4.35 -11.30
N SER A 550 -0.12 3.29 -10.68
CA SER A 550 0.23 2.05 -11.38
C SER A 550 -0.99 1.36 -12.01
N ARG A 551 -2.13 1.37 -11.33
CA ARG A 551 -3.40 0.86 -11.86
C ARG A 551 -3.87 1.69 -13.07
N PHE A 552 -3.85 3.00 -12.93
CA PHE A 552 -4.18 3.92 -14.03
C PHE A 552 -3.24 3.68 -15.23
N PHE A 553 -1.93 3.62 -14.99
CA PHE A 553 -0.93 3.41 -16.03
C PHE A 553 -1.16 2.09 -16.77
N MET A 554 -1.41 0.99 -16.03
CA MET A 554 -1.71 -0.32 -16.61
C MET A 554 -2.90 -0.26 -17.57
N LYS A 555 -4.00 0.41 -17.18
CA LYS A 555 -5.20 0.56 -18.01
C LYS A 555 -4.91 1.35 -19.30
N VAL A 556 -4.15 2.43 -19.20
CA VAL A 556 -3.74 3.21 -20.39
C VAL A 556 -2.88 2.37 -21.34
N LEU A 557 -1.94 1.58 -20.81
CA LEU A 557 -1.09 0.68 -21.61
C LEU A 557 -1.89 -0.45 -22.25
N ARG A 558 -2.89 -0.99 -21.55
CA ARG A 558 -3.84 -1.97 -22.10
C ARG A 558 -4.60 -1.37 -23.30
N ASP A 559 -5.16 -0.20 -23.12
CA ASP A 559 -5.92 0.51 -24.17
C ASP A 559 -5.03 0.94 -25.33
N ALA A 560 -3.73 1.09 -25.10
CA ALA A 560 -2.73 1.30 -26.16
C ALA A 560 -2.30 -0.02 -26.85
N GLY A 561 -2.76 -1.18 -26.37
CA GLY A 561 -2.41 -2.50 -26.91
C GLY A 561 -1.02 -3.01 -26.55
N LEU A 562 -0.36 -2.38 -25.57
CA LEU A 562 1.00 -2.73 -25.12
C LEU A 562 0.98 -3.90 -24.12
N VAL A 563 -0.05 -4.02 -23.33
CA VAL A 563 -0.28 -5.09 -22.34
C VAL A 563 -1.70 -5.64 -22.47
N LYS A 564 -1.97 -6.82 -21.90
CA LYS A 564 -3.31 -7.46 -21.92
C LYS A 564 -4.01 -7.50 -20.56
N TYR A 565 -3.39 -6.95 -19.53
CA TYR A 565 -3.85 -7.05 -18.15
C TYR A 565 -4.56 -5.76 -17.70
N ASP A 566 -5.55 -5.90 -16.82
CA ASP A 566 -6.30 -4.78 -16.27
C ASP A 566 -5.64 -4.20 -15.02
N GLU A 567 -4.95 -5.04 -14.25
CA GLU A 567 -4.35 -4.68 -12.97
C GLU A 567 -2.87 -5.10 -12.90
N PRO A 568 -2.00 -4.29 -12.26
CA PRO A 568 -0.55 -4.54 -12.23
C PRO A 568 -0.13 -5.62 -11.25
N PHE A 569 -0.84 -5.79 -10.12
CA PHE A 569 -0.43 -6.61 -8.99
C PHE A 569 -1.57 -7.53 -8.55
N THR A 570 -1.33 -8.85 -8.53
CA THR A 570 -2.34 -9.85 -8.14
C THR A 570 -2.56 -9.84 -6.63
N ASN A 571 -1.47 -9.96 -5.86
CA ASN A 571 -1.50 -9.94 -4.40
C ASN A 571 -0.66 -8.79 -3.87
N LEU A 572 -1.16 -8.11 -2.85
CA LEU A 572 -0.47 -7.02 -2.16
C LEU A 572 -0.32 -7.34 -0.68
N LEU A 573 0.90 -7.26 -0.17
CA LEU A 573 1.20 -7.27 1.25
C LEU A 573 1.64 -5.86 1.68
N THR A 574 0.90 -5.24 2.60
CA THR A 574 1.30 -3.97 3.19
C THR A 574 2.02 -4.21 4.51
N GLN A 575 3.30 -3.83 4.56
CA GLN A 575 4.07 -4.00 5.79
C GLN A 575 3.82 -2.89 6.81
N GLY A 576 3.88 -3.26 8.10
CA GLY A 576 3.87 -2.30 9.21
C GLY A 576 5.25 -1.63 9.41
N MET A 577 5.27 -0.48 10.07
CA MET A 577 6.50 0.25 10.37
C MET A 577 7.37 -0.47 11.41
N VAL A 578 8.68 -0.19 11.36
CA VAL A 578 9.61 -0.52 12.46
C VAL A 578 9.70 0.72 13.35
N ILE A 579 9.35 0.54 14.61
CA ILE A 579 9.34 1.60 15.63
C ILE A 579 10.32 1.28 16.74
N LYS A 580 10.78 2.29 17.47
CA LYS A 580 11.61 2.14 18.66
C LYS A 580 11.19 3.13 19.73
N ASP A 581 11.05 2.65 20.95
CA ASP A 581 10.60 3.44 22.10
C ASP A 581 9.21 4.05 21.86
N GLY A 582 8.30 3.27 21.24
CA GLY A 582 6.93 3.66 20.91
C GLY A 582 6.79 4.71 19.80
N ALA A 583 7.87 5.05 19.08
CA ALA A 583 7.86 6.07 18.04
C ALA A 583 8.52 5.58 16.73
N LYS A 584 8.11 6.17 15.59
CA LYS A 584 8.78 5.94 14.32
C LYS A 584 10.26 6.32 14.42
N MET A 585 11.14 5.46 13.91
CA MET A 585 12.57 5.75 13.86
C MET A 585 12.85 7.00 13.01
N SER A 586 13.51 7.99 13.58
CA SER A 586 13.94 9.19 12.86
C SER A 586 15.27 9.74 13.39
N LYS A 587 16.06 10.38 12.51
CA LYS A 587 17.33 10.99 12.91
C LYS A 587 17.14 12.12 13.92
N SER A 588 16.00 12.83 13.84
CA SER A 588 15.67 13.93 14.77
C SER A 588 15.37 13.45 16.19
N LEU A 589 14.82 12.23 16.33
CA LEU A 589 14.55 11.61 17.63
C LEU A 589 15.77 10.83 18.19
N GLY A 590 16.81 10.61 17.38
CA GLY A 590 17.99 9.85 17.80
C GLY A 590 17.72 8.36 18.07
N ASN A 591 16.59 7.82 17.66
CA ASN A 591 16.16 6.45 17.89
C ASN A 591 16.38 5.51 16.69
N VAL A 592 17.18 5.92 15.71
CA VAL A 592 17.49 5.11 14.51
C VAL A 592 18.40 3.95 14.87
N VAL A 593 18.07 2.76 14.38
CA VAL A 593 18.93 1.57 14.42
C VAL A 593 19.54 1.36 13.04
N SER A 594 20.87 1.31 12.99
CA SER A 594 21.61 1.06 11.77
C SER A 594 21.65 -0.45 11.45
N PRO A 595 21.20 -0.88 10.26
CA PRO A 595 21.40 -2.27 9.82
C PRO A 595 22.88 -2.70 9.84
N GLU A 596 23.80 -1.80 9.44
CA GLU A 596 25.25 -2.10 9.42
C GLU A 596 25.80 -2.46 10.80
N GLU A 597 25.35 -1.76 11.85
CA GLU A 597 25.78 -2.06 13.23
C GLU A 597 25.30 -3.45 13.67
N ILE A 598 24.07 -3.81 13.34
CA ILE A 598 23.51 -5.12 13.68
C ILE A 598 24.21 -6.23 12.89
N ILE A 599 24.37 -6.03 11.58
CA ILE A 599 25.05 -7.01 10.70
C ILE A 599 26.50 -7.18 11.14
N SER A 600 27.22 -6.10 11.44
CA SER A 600 28.60 -6.16 11.87
C SER A 600 28.80 -6.89 13.23
N LYS A 601 27.81 -6.85 14.12
CA LYS A 601 27.89 -7.48 15.44
C LYS A 601 27.37 -8.93 15.43
N TYR A 602 26.28 -9.22 14.70
CA TYR A 602 25.57 -10.48 14.80
C TYR A 602 25.43 -11.24 13.48
N GLY A 603 25.77 -10.62 12.35
CA GLY A 603 25.57 -11.16 11.00
C GLY A 603 24.21 -10.81 10.38
N ALA A 604 24.16 -10.92 9.05
CA ALA A 604 22.96 -10.64 8.26
C ALA A 604 21.80 -11.61 8.54
N ASP A 605 22.11 -12.91 8.68
CA ASP A 605 21.10 -13.91 8.99
C ASP A 605 20.38 -13.64 10.32
N THR A 606 21.10 -13.10 11.32
CA THR A 606 20.49 -12.70 12.59
C THR A 606 19.52 -11.52 12.42
N ALA A 607 19.91 -10.50 11.66
CA ALA A 607 19.05 -9.35 11.38
C ALA A 607 17.77 -9.77 10.64
N ARG A 608 17.90 -10.61 9.62
CA ARG A 608 16.79 -11.19 8.86
C ARG A 608 15.84 -11.98 9.76
N LEU A 609 16.38 -12.90 10.56
CA LEU A 609 15.59 -13.75 11.44
C LEU A 609 14.79 -12.94 12.47
N PHE A 610 15.46 -11.96 13.12
CA PHE A 610 14.79 -11.10 14.09
C PHE A 610 13.63 -10.32 13.49
N ILE A 611 13.85 -9.67 12.35
CA ILE A 611 12.84 -8.83 11.69
C ILE A 611 11.58 -9.62 11.32
N MET A 612 11.72 -10.89 10.97
CA MET A 612 10.60 -11.76 10.61
C MET A 612 9.95 -12.45 11.81
N PHE A 613 10.72 -12.63 12.89
CA PHE A 613 10.22 -13.29 14.10
C PHE A 613 9.45 -12.34 15.03
N ALA A 614 9.85 -11.06 15.11
CA ALA A 614 9.38 -10.12 16.13
C ALA A 614 7.89 -9.75 15.99
N ALA A 615 7.34 -9.71 14.75
CA ALA A 615 5.93 -9.39 14.52
C ALA A 615 5.44 -9.91 13.16
N PRO A 616 4.12 -10.17 13.01
CA PRO A 616 3.52 -10.39 11.70
C PRO A 616 3.82 -9.23 10.73
N PRO A 617 3.98 -9.48 9.42
CA PRO A 617 4.38 -8.44 8.45
C PRO A 617 3.50 -7.18 8.45
N GLU A 618 2.20 -7.32 8.59
CA GLU A 618 1.24 -6.21 8.55
C GLU A 618 1.23 -5.34 9.80
N ARG A 619 1.78 -5.84 10.90
CA ARG A 619 1.80 -5.11 12.19
C ARG A 619 3.07 -4.30 12.36
N GLU A 620 2.99 -3.25 13.16
CA GLU A 620 4.18 -2.53 13.63
C GLU A 620 5.09 -3.48 14.39
N LEU A 621 6.41 -3.26 14.23
CA LEU A 621 7.45 -4.02 14.90
C LEU A 621 8.17 -3.09 15.86
N GLU A 622 8.05 -3.36 17.16
CA GLU A 622 8.86 -2.69 18.18
C GLU A 622 10.26 -3.29 18.23
N TRP A 623 11.27 -2.44 18.09
CA TRP A 623 12.66 -2.87 18.10
C TRP A 623 13.08 -3.38 19.49
N SER A 624 13.80 -4.50 19.53
CA SER A 624 14.30 -5.11 20.76
C SER A 624 15.72 -5.67 20.58
N ASP A 625 16.69 -5.10 21.26
CA ASP A 625 18.06 -5.60 21.25
C ASP A 625 18.16 -7.01 21.85
N GLN A 626 17.34 -7.31 22.86
CA GLN A 626 17.25 -8.66 23.45
C GLN A 626 16.68 -9.68 22.46
N GLY A 627 15.74 -9.25 21.61
CA GLY A 627 15.19 -10.07 20.54
C GLY A 627 16.24 -10.42 19.48
N VAL A 628 17.10 -9.47 19.11
CA VAL A 628 18.25 -9.71 18.21
C VAL A 628 19.19 -10.74 18.80
N GLU A 629 19.59 -10.59 20.07
CA GLU A 629 20.43 -11.58 20.76
C GLU A 629 19.77 -12.95 20.86
N GLY A 630 18.45 -12.98 21.08
CA GLY A 630 17.66 -14.22 21.06
C GLY A 630 17.75 -14.95 19.72
N SER A 631 17.63 -14.21 18.62
CA SER A 631 17.78 -14.73 17.25
C SER A 631 19.18 -15.27 16.99
N PHE A 632 20.21 -14.54 17.41
CA PHE A 632 21.59 -15.01 17.32
C PHE A 632 21.83 -16.30 18.12
N ARG A 633 21.30 -16.38 19.34
CA ARG A 633 21.39 -17.62 20.16
C ARG A 633 20.67 -18.80 19.49
N PHE A 634 19.54 -18.56 18.82
CA PHE A 634 18.85 -19.62 18.11
C PHE A 634 19.67 -20.15 16.93
N ILE A 635 20.27 -19.30 16.10
CA ILE A 635 21.16 -19.72 15.01
C ILE A 635 22.32 -20.55 15.55
N ASN A 636 22.95 -20.13 16.66
CA ASN A 636 23.99 -20.91 17.32
C ASN A 636 23.51 -22.27 17.85
N ARG A 637 22.24 -22.36 18.27
CA ARG A 637 21.66 -23.66 18.69
C ARG A 637 21.47 -24.59 17.49
N VAL A 638 21.01 -24.06 16.36
CA VAL A 638 20.91 -24.81 15.10
C VAL A 638 22.27 -25.33 14.68
N TRP A 639 23.29 -24.44 14.69
CA TRP A 639 24.66 -24.83 14.36
C TRP A 639 25.15 -25.99 15.21
N ARG A 640 25.03 -25.87 16.53
CA ARG A 640 25.50 -26.88 17.50
C ARG A 640 24.78 -28.22 17.37
N ILE A 641 23.46 -28.22 17.16
CA ILE A 641 22.74 -29.49 17.06
C ILE A 641 23.02 -30.22 15.74
N VAL A 642 23.21 -29.47 14.64
CA VAL A 642 23.61 -30.05 13.34
C VAL A 642 25.05 -30.59 13.44
N SER A 643 25.97 -29.82 14.06
CA SER A 643 27.35 -30.29 14.32
C SER A 643 27.38 -31.57 15.16
N HIS A 644 26.49 -31.69 16.15
CA HIS A 644 26.40 -32.90 16.98
C HIS A 644 26.08 -34.15 16.16
N PHE A 645 25.17 -34.04 15.18
CA PHE A 645 24.75 -35.17 14.35
C PHE A 645 25.59 -35.38 13.08
N GLN A 646 26.73 -34.67 12.92
CA GLN A 646 27.53 -34.79 11.69
C GLN A 646 28.00 -36.23 11.39
N GLY A 647 28.16 -37.08 12.42
CA GLY A 647 28.55 -38.49 12.26
C GLY A 647 27.45 -39.32 11.63
N GLU A 648 26.19 -39.11 12.03
CA GLU A 648 25.01 -39.78 11.49
C GLU A 648 24.71 -39.25 10.06
N LEU A 649 24.85 -37.95 9.86
CA LEU A 649 24.61 -37.30 8.56
C LEU A 649 25.66 -37.74 7.51
N ALA A 650 26.92 -37.97 7.92
CA ALA A 650 27.96 -38.48 7.04
C ALA A 650 27.67 -39.90 6.49
N GLN A 651 26.81 -40.67 7.15
CA GLN A 651 26.38 -42.00 6.64
C GLN A 651 25.47 -41.92 5.43
N LYS A 652 24.84 -40.73 5.15
CA LYS A 652 23.93 -40.49 4.04
C LYS A 652 22.76 -41.48 3.93
N VAL A 653 22.22 -41.92 5.07
CA VAL A 653 21.11 -42.83 5.14
C VAL A 653 19.81 -42.06 4.86
N THR A 654 19.21 -42.29 3.69
CA THR A 654 18.03 -41.53 3.21
C THR A 654 16.67 -42.19 3.50
N GLY A 655 16.64 -43.26 4.27
CA GLY A 655 15.40 -43.96 4.62
C GLY A 655 15.53 -44.82 5.89
N TYR A 656 14.41 -45.19 6.46
CA TYR A 656 14.30 -46.02 7.66
C TYR A 656 12.99 -46.78 7.69
N ASP A 657 12.94 -47.88 8.46
CA ASP A 657 11.74 -48.73 8.64
C ASP A 657 10.85 -48.12 9.73
N THR A 658 9.72 -47.55 9.34
CA THR A 658 8.78 -46.89 10.25
C THR A 658 8.17 -47.84 11.28
N SER A 659 8.15 -49.18 11.01
CA SER A 659 7.62 -50.19 11.92
C SER A 659 8.59 -50.47 13.09
N LYS A 660 9.85 -50.04 12.99
CA LYS A 660 10.89 -50.26 14.00
C LYS A 660 11.21 -49.02 14.84
N LEU A 661 10.48 -47.93 14.64
CA LEU A 661 10.64 -46.72 15.40
C LEU A 661 10.22 -46.90 16.84
N ASP A 662 11.06 -46.49 17.77
CA ASP A 662 10.70 -46.38 19.18
C ASP A 662 9.87 -45.11 19.47
N GLU A 663 9.48 -44.90 20.71
CA GLU A 663 8.64 -43.73 21.09
C GLU A 663 9.34 -42.41 20.85
N ALA A 664 10.65 -42.30 21.07
CA ALA A 664 11.41 -41.09 20.84
C ALA A 664 11.56 -40.80 19.33
N ASP A 665 11.78 -41.85 18.53
CA ASP A 665 11.80 -41.76 17.06
C ASP A 665 10.45 -41.25 16.51
N LYS A 666 9.35 -41.87 16.96
CA LYS A 666 8.00 -41.49 16.54
C LYS A 666 7.67 -40.05 16.89
N GLU A 667 8.02 -39.63 18.09
CA GLU A 667 7.78 -38.26 18.53
C GLU A 667 8.60 -37.23 17.71
N LEU A 668 9.90 -37.48 17.48
CA LEU A 668 10.70 -36.63 16.60
C LEU A 668 10.10 -36.53 15.19
N ARG A 669 9.71 -37.67 14.62
CA ARG A 669 9.09 -37.73 13.28
C ARG A 669 7.77 -36.96 13.27
N ARG A 670 6.94 -37.09 14.29
CA ARG A 670 5.68 -36.37 14.42
C ARG A 670 5.89 -34.85 14.47
N VAL A 671 6.84 -34.38 15.31
CA VAL A 671 7.17 -32.95 15.40
C VAL A 671 7.71 -32.44 14.07
N LEU A 672 8.57 -33.21 13.39
CA LEU A 672 9.11 -32.85 12.07
C LEU A 672 7.98 -32.56 11.07
N HIS A 673 7.06 -33.52 10.85
CA HIS A 673 6.03 -33.39 9.83
C HIS A 673 4.97 -32.35 10.18
N ASN A 674 4.64 -32.16 11.47
CA ASN A 674 3.83 -31.04 11.93
C ASN A 674 4.51 -29.68 11.66
N THR A 675 5.83 -29.59 11.88
CA THR A 675 6.60 -28.39 11.57
C THR A 675 6.61 -28.08 10.07
N ILE A 676 6.86 -29.08 9.22
CA ILE A 676 6.83 -28.90 7.76
C ILE A 676 5.48 -28.34 7.33
N LYS A 677 4.38 -28.96 7.78
CA LYS A 677 3.02 -28.51 7.47
C LYS A 677 2.79 -27.07 7.94
N LYS A 678 3.09 -26.79 9.21
CA LYS A 678 2.88 -25.48 9.83
C LYS A 678 3.64 -24.38 9.10
N VAL A 679 4.94 -24.60 8.83
CA VAL A 679 5.79 -23.60 8.16
C VAL A 679 5.31 -23.37 6.73
N THR A 680 4.90 -24.40 6.02
CA THR A 680 4.35 -24.30 4.66
C THR A 680 3.07 -23.44 4.65
N ASP A 681 2.10 -23.79 5.51
CA ASP A 681 0.83 -23.08 5.61
C ASP A 681 1.02 -21.59 6.01
N ASP A 682 1.95 -21.33 6.96
CA ASP A 682 2.23 -19.99 7.44
C ASP A 682 2.89 -19.09 6.39
N ILE A 683 3.77 -19.64 5.54
CA ILE A 683 4.39 -18.86 4.45
C ILE A 683 3.41 -18.67 3.29
N GLU A 684 2.75 -19.75 2.84
CA GLU A 684 1.98 -19.75 1.60
C GLU A 684 0.66 -18.99 1.71
N GLN A 685 -0.05 -19.13 2.86
CA GLN A 685 -1.42 -18.66 2.99
C GLN A 685 -1.57 -17.43 3.86
N ARG A 686 -0.66 -17.21 4.82
CA ARG A 686 -0.86 -16.27 5.93
C ARG A 686 0.24 -15.25 6.12
N PHE A 687 1.40 -15.45 5.51
CA PHE A 687 2.62 -14.65 5.79
C PHE A 687 2.94 -14.53 7.28
N ASN A 688 2.62 -15.56 8.08
CA ASN A 688 2.88 -15.60 9.52
C ASN A 688 4.29 -16.12 9.81
N PHE A 689 5.32 -15.37 9.38
CA PHE A 689 6.71 -15.79 9.52
C PHE A 689 7.13 -16.03 10.97
N ASN A 690 6.60 -15.25 11.92
CA ASN A 690 6.87 -15.40 13.33
C ASN A 690 6.42 -16.76 13.88
N THR A 691 5.26 -17.27 13.48
CA THR A 691 4.78 -18.61 13.91
C THR A 691 5.49 -19.72 13.16
N ALA A 692 5.88 -19.50 11.89
CA ALA A 692 6.75 -20.44 11.16
C ALA A 692 8.11 -20.60 11.86
N ILE A 693 8.75 -19.51 12.25
CA ILE A 693 10.02 -19.54 12.98
C ILE A 693 9.85 -20.23 14.35
N SER A 694 8.74 -19.94 15.08
CA SER A 694 8.43 -20.64 16.33
C SER A 694 8.34 -22.15 16.16
N ALA A 695 7.68 -22.63 15.11
CA ALA A 695 7.57 -24.07 14.82
C ALA A 695 8.95 -24.69 14.54
N MET A 696 9.82 -23.98 13.82
CA MET A 696 11.20 -24.43 13.60
C MET A 696 12.03 -24.44 14.91
N MET A 697 11.79 -23.49 15.83
CA MET A 697 12.39 -23.50 17.16
C MET A 697 11.92 -24.72 17.98
N GLU A 698 10.66 -25.12 17.87
CA GLU A 698 10.12 -26.33 18.50
C GLU A 698 10.77 -27.58 17.93
N LEU A 699 11.00 -27.67 16.61
CA LEU A 699 11.70 -28.78 15.99
C LEU A 699 13.15 -28.88 16.48
N VAL A 700 13.85 -27.74 16.60
CA VAL A 700 15.21 -27.70 17.21
C VAL A 700 15.18 -28.19 18.65
N ASN A 701 14.18 -27.80 19.46
CA ASN A 701 14.02 -28.30 20.82
C ASN A 701 13.80 -29.82 20.84
N ALA A 702 12.96 -30.35 19.92
CA ALA A 702 12.74 -31.78 19.79
C ALA A 702 14.02 -32.56 19.46
N LEU A 703 14.88 -32.01 18.59
CA LEU A 703 16.19 -32.59 18.29
C LEU A 703 17.09 -32.62 19.53
N TYR A 704 17.08 -31.57 20.39
CA TYR A 704 17.81 -31.60 21.64
C TYR A 704 17.26 -32.62 22.63
N VAL A 705 15.93 -32.76 22.73
CA VAL A 705 15.31 -33.81 23.57
C VAL A 705 15.67 -35.21 23.05
N TYR A 706 15.60 -35.42 21.75
CA TYR A 706 15.96 -36.68 21.12
C TYR A 706 17.43 -37.04 21.36
N LYS A 707 18.35 -36.05 21.26
CA LYS A 707 19.77 -36.20 21.58
C LYS A 707 20.00 -36.75 22.99
N GLU A 708 19.26 -36.26 23.99
CA GLU A 708 19.42 -36.68 25.39
C GLU A 708 18.67 -38.01 25.66
N ALA A 709 17.60 -38.33 24.96
CA ALA A 709 16.80 -39.53 25.17
C ALA A 709 17.43 -40.79 24.56
N GLN A 710 18.19 -40.66 23.48
CA GLN A 710 18.71 -41.79 22.71
C GLN A 710 20.23 -42.00 22.94
N LYS A 711 20.62 -43.28 23.06
CA LYS A 711 22.02 -43.68 23.05
C LYS A 711 22.52 -44.03 21.64
N ASN A 712 21.62 -44.59 20.81
CA ASN A 712 21.90 -44.94 19.41
C ASN A 712 20.88 -44.25 18.55
N TYR A 713 21.31 -43.30 17.74
CA TYR A 713 20.39 -42.54 16.89
C TYR A 713 19.95 -43.29 15.63
N ASN A 714 18.73 -43.14 15.23
CA ASN A 714 18.25 -43.57 13.93
C ASN A 714 18.82 -42.61 12.85
N ALA A 715 19.89 -43.02 12.18
CA ALA A 715 20.61 -42.18 11.21
C ALA A 715 19.72 -41.72 10.05
N GLY A 716 18.76 -42.55 9.60
CA GLY A 716 17.83 -42.16 8.55
C GLY A 716 16.85 -41.06 9.00
N LEU A 717 16.30 -41.17 10.20
CA LEU A 717 15.41 -40.18 10.77
C LEU A 717 16.14 -38.86 11.08
N VAL A 718 17.39 -38.94 11.58
CA VAL A 718 18.25 -37.76 11.80
C VAL A 718 18.52 -37.06 10.47
N TYR A 719 18.87 -37.81 9.43
CA TYR A 719 19.14 -37.25 8.09
C TYR A 719 17.90 -36.55 7.52
N GLU A 720 16.74 -37.17 7.60
CA GLU A 720 15.47 -36.55 7.17
C GLU A 720 15.18 -35.28 7.95
N THR A 721 15.28 -35.32 9.28
CA THR A 721 14.95 -34.21 10.16
C THR A 721 15.88 -32.99 9.94
N VAL A 722 17.20 -33.21 9.89
CA VAL A 722 18.17 -32.12 9.69
C VAL A 722 18.08 -31.57 8.27
N SER A 723 17.96 -32.44 7.26
CA SER A 723 17.79 -32.01 5.87
C SER A 723 16.52 -31.16 5.68
N ALA A 724 15.40 -31.56 6.30
CA ALA A 724 14.17 -30.78 6.28
C ALA A 724 14.31 -29.46 7.05
N LEU A 725 14.88 -29.46 8.25
CA LEU A 725 15.12 -28.27 9.04
C LEU A 725 15.94 -27.22 8.27
N LEU A 726 17.03 -27.61 7.62
CA LEU A 726 17.86 -26.71 6.83
C LEU A 726 17.10 -26.12 5.64
N ARG A 727 16.29 -26.92 4.94
CA ARG A 727 15.43 -26.44 3.85
C ARG A 727 14.34 -25.48 4.34
N LEU A 728 13.72 -25.73 5.50
CA LEU A 728 12.72 -24.86 6.10
C LEU A 728 13.32 -23.53 6.56
N LEU A 729 14.54 -23.54 7.08
CA LEU A 729 15.27 -22.34 7.53
C LEU A 729 15.91 -21.55 6.40
N ALA A 730 16.18 -22.17 5.24
CA ALA A 730 16.93 -21.55 4.14
C ALA A 730 16.36 -20.19 3.67
N PRO A 731 15.06 -19.98 3.53
CA PRO A 731 14.51 -18.66 3.18
C PRO A 731 14.78 -17.59 4.24
N PHE A 732 14.87 -17.95 5.51
CA PHE A 732 15.00 -17.04 6.65
C PHE A 732 16.47 -16.68 6.95
N VAL A 733 17.33 -17.68 6.95
CA VAL A 733 18.75 -17.58 7.29
C VAL A 733 19.62 -18.26 6.21
N PRO A 734 19.69 -17.65 5.01
CA PRO A 734 20.21 -18.32 3.83
C PRO A 734 21.68 -18.71 3.91
N HIS A 735 22.51 -17.90 4.58
CA HIS A 735 23.95 -18.15 4.61
C HIS A 735 24.33 -19.32 5.51
N VAL A 736 23.78 -19.34 6.74
CA VAL A 736 24.08 -20.43 7.70
C VAL A 736 23.55 -21.77 7.20
N THR A 737 22.40 -21.78 6.55
CA THR A 737 21.81 -23.01 6.02
C THR A 737 22.58 -23.54 4.82
N GLU A 738 23.09 -22.66 3.95
CA GLU A 738 23.97 -23.05 2.84
C GLU A 738 25.27 -23.64 3.36
N GLU A 739 25.91 -23.03 4.37
CA GLU A 739 27.14 -23.56 4.96
C GLU A 739 26.94 -24.93 5.61
N LEU A 740 25.86 -25.08 6.39
CA LEU A 740 25.52 -26.34 7.04
C LEU A 740 25.17 -27.42 6.02
N TRP A 741 24.42 -27.09 4.97
CA TRP A 741 24.07 -28.02 3.90
C TRP A 741 25.33 -28.57 3.21
N HIS A 742 26.21 -27.70 2.75
CA HIS A 742 27.47 -28.11 2.12
C HIS A 742 28.39 -28.87 3.06
N GLY A 743 28.36 -28.53 4.35
CA GLY A 743 29.24 -29.17 5.34
C GLY A 743 28.83 -30.58 5.75
N VAL A 744 27.52 -30.90 5.76
CA VAL A 744 27.04 -32.16 6.35
C VAL A 744 26.03 -32.94 5.52
N ILE A 745 25.36 -32.34 4.52
CA ILE A 745 24.37 -33.01 3.70
C ILE A 745 24.93 -33.30 2.31
N ASP A 746 25.22 -32.27 1.53
CA ASP A 746 25.72 -32.41 0.17
C ASP A 746 26.61 -31.22 -0.23
N ALA A 747 27.90 -31.49 -0.44
CA ALA A 747 28.91 -30.47 -0.77
C ALA A 747 28.77 -29.94 -2.22
N ASP A 748 28.07 -30.65 -3.08
CA ASP A 748 28.00 -30.36 -4.51
C ASP A 748 26.71 -29.64 -4.92
N SER A 749 25.75 -29.48 -4.00
CA SER A 749 24.45 -28.85 -4.28
C SER A 749 24.09 -27.76 -3.27
N SER A 750 23.40 -26.71 -3.74
CA SER A 750 22.88 -25.64 -2.88
C SER A 750 21.59 -26.07 -2.17
N VAL A 751 21.41 -25.66 -0.91
CA VAL A 751 20.17 -25.85 -0.16
C VAL A 751 19.00 -25.13 -0.85
N HIS A 752 19.28 -24.00 -1.49
CA HIS A 752 18.28 -23.19 -2.19
C HIS A 752 17.81 -23.81 -3.52
N ALA A 753 18.56 -24.76 -4.07
CA ALA A 753 18.17 -25.55 -5.25
C ALA A 753 17.36 -26.80 -4.89
N GLN A 754 17.19 -27.10 -3.60
CA GLN A 754 16.46 -28.28 -3.14
C GLN A 754 14.94 -28.04 -3.18
N SER A 755 14.20 -29.11 -3.39
CA SER A 755 12.73 -29.07 -3.28
C SER A 755 12.27 -28.82 -1.84
N TRP A 756 11.21 -28.07 -1.69
CA TRP A 756 10.58 -27.84 -0.38
C TRP A 756 10.14 -29.16 0.25
N PRO A 757 10.36 -29.39 1.55
CA PRO A 757 9.99 -30.65 2.19
C PRO A 757 8.44 -30.78 2.26
N LYS A 758 7.96 -32.02 2.13
CA LYS A 758 6.52 -32.33 2.17
C LYS A 758 6.17 -33.06 3.45
N ALA A 759 5.06 -32.62 4.08
CA ALA A 759 4.54 -33.28 5.27
C ALA A 759 3.83 -34.60 4.90
N GLU A 760 4.04 -35.63 5.70
CA GLU A 760 3.35 -36.89 5.60
C GLU A 760 2.21 -36.96 6.63
N ALA A 761 0.97 -37.21 6.19
CA ALA A 761 -0.20 -37.23 7.05
C ALA A 761 -0.14 -38.34 8.13
N GLU A 762 0.38 -39.52 7.76
CA GLU A 762 0.53 -40.63 8.69
C GLU A 762 1.53 -40.34 9.81
N ALA A 763 2.59 -39.57 9.52
CA ALA A 763 3.59 -39.20 10.52
C ALA A 763 3.05 -38.21 11.58
N MET A 764 2.01 -37.47 11.23
CA MET A 764 1.39 -36.48 12.12
C MET A 764 0.32 -37.10 13.04
N LYS A 765 -0.08 -38.35 12.83
CA LYS A 765 -1.07 -39.04 13.67
C LYS A 765 -0.49 -39.23 15.07
N VAL A 766 -1.34 -39.06 16.05
CA VAL A 766 -1.03 -39.30 17.46
C VAL A 766 -1.74 -40.56 17.86
N ASP A 767 -1.00 -41.56 18.35
CA ASP A 767 -1.63 -42.81 18.82
C ASP A 767 -2.48 -42.59 20.07
N ASN A 768 -2.01 -41.72 20.96
CA ASN A 768 -2.68 -41.43 22.22
C ASN A 768 -2.74 -39.91 22.47
N VAL A 769 -3.84 -39.43 23.06
CA VAL A 769 -4.03 -38.02 23.48
C VAL A 769 -4.36 -37.95 24.96
N GLU A 770 -3.83 -36.94 25.63
CA GLU A 770 -4.22 -36.64 27.02
C GLU A 770 -5.51 -35.81 27.02
N ILE A 771 -6.56 -36.35 27.64
CA ILE A 771 -7.82 -35.67 27.82
C ILE A 771 -8.01 -35.22 29.27
N VAL A 772 -8.74 -34.11 29.46
CA VAL A 772 -9.06 -33.61 30.80
C VAL A 772 -10.32 -34.27 31.31
N LEU A 773 -10.24 -34.87 32.51
CA LEU A 773 -11.40 -35.44 33.23
C LEU A 773 -11.97 -34.36 34.15
N GLN A 774 -13.27 -34.10 34.00
CA GLN A 774 -14.03 -33.18 34.82
C GLN A 774 -15.19 -33.86 35.51
N VAL A 775 -15.50 -33.38 36.72
CA VAL A 775 -16.73 -33.73 37.43
C VAL A 775 -17.45 -32.42 37.78
N ASN A 776 -18.69 -32.31 37.29
CA ASN A 776 -19.51 -31.10 37.46
C ASN A 776 -18.76 -29.81 37.02
N GLY A 777 -18.02 -29.89 35.91
CA GLY A 777 -17.26 -28.78 35.31
C GLY A 777 -15.93 -28.45 35.98
N LYS A 778 -15.54 -29.18 37.04
CA LYS A 778 -14.26 -28.98 37.74
C LYS A 778 -13.27 -30.07 37.31
N VAL A 779 -12.06 -29.67 36.92
CA VAL A 779 -10.96 -30.60 36.59
C VAL A 779 -10.64 -31.49 37.80
N LYS A 780 -10.62 -32.82 37.57
CA LYS A 780 -10.34 -33.84 38.60
C LYS A 780 -9.19 -34.76 38.22
N GLY A 781 -8.83 -34.83 36.95
CA GLY A 781 -7.75 -35.66 36.48
C GLY A 781 -7.43 -35.43 35.01
N ARG A 782 -6.44 -36.15 34.52
CA ARG A 782 -6.06 -36.25 33.13
C ARG A 782 -5.87 -37.73 32.80
N LEU A 783 -6.30 -38.15 31.63
CA LEU A 783 -6.24 -39.51 31.20
C LEU A 783 -5.66 -39.59 29.77
N VAL A 784 -4.70 -40.47 29.56
CA VAL A 784 -4.17 -40.77 28.25
C VAL A 784 -5.07 -41.82 27.61
N VAL A 785 -5.61 -41.49 26.44
CA VAL A 785 -6.55 -42.34 25.70
C VAL A 785 -6.13 -42.44 24.24
N PRO A 786 -6.51 -43.52 23.52
CA PRO A 786 -6.30 -43.59 22.09
C PRO A 786 -6.89 -42.38 21.37
N ALA A 787 -6.16 -41.80 20.43
CA ALA A 787 -6.59 -40.56 19.75
C ALA A 787 -7.88 -40.75 18.93
N GLU A 788 -8.08 -41.96 18.42
CA GLU A 788 -9.27 -42.36 17.65
C GLU A 788 -10.42 -42.86 18.53
N ALA A 789 -10.26 -42.88 19.86
CA ALA A 789 -11.28 -43.35 20.78
C ALA A 789 -12.61 -42.63 20.58
N GLY A 790 -13.62 -43.40 20.25
CA GLY A 790 -14.98 -42.90 20.08
C GLY A 790 -15.58 -42.47 21.42
N ARG A 791 -16.73 -41.80 21.33
CA ARG A 791 -17.40 -41.25 22.52
C ARG A 791 -17.68 -42.33 23.58
N GLU A 792 -18.19 -43.49 23.16
CA GLU A 792 -18.51 -44.58 24.10
C GLU A 792 -17.26 -45.14 24.79
N GLU A 793 -16.15 -45.21 24.06
CA GLU A 793 -14.87 -45.68 24.59
C GLU A 793 -14.27 -44.64 25.57
N LEU A 794 -14.34 -43.35 25.25
CA LEU A 794 -13.92 -42.29 26.13
C LEU A 794 -14.73 -42.23 27.41
N GLU A 795 -16.05 -42.45 27.35
CA GLU A 795 -16.91 -42.53 28.53
C GLU A 795 -16.51 -43.76 29.40
N LYS A 796 -16.24 -44.89 28.80
CA LYS A 796 -15.80 -46.10 29.49
C LYS A 796 -14.43 -45.92 30.16
N LEU A 797 -13.47 -45.36 29.46
CA LEU A 797 -12.11 -45.11 29.97
C LEU A 797 -12.16 -44.07 31.12
N ALA A 798 -12.94 -43.01 31.00
CA ALA A 798 -13.06 -41.98 32.00
C ALA A 798 -13.73 -42.49 33.28
N LEU A 799 -14.69 -43.39 33.15
CA LEU A 799 -15.34 -44.03 34.32
C LEU A 799 -14.46 -45.11 35.00
N ALA A 800 -13.50 -45.68 34.25
CA ALA A 800 -12.55 -46.67 34.76
C ALA A 800 -11.31 -46.01 35.44
N ASP A 801 -11.12 -44.71 35.32
CA ASP A 801 -10.06 -43.97 36.01
C ASP A 801 -10.23 -44.03 37.52
N GLU A 802 -9.23 -44.46 38.26
CA GLU A 802 -9.28 -44.70 39.70
C GLU A 802 -9.73 -43.48 40.50
N HIS A 803 -9.30 -42.30 40.13
CA HIS A 803 -9.68 -41.07 40.81
C HIS A 803 -11.16 -40.70 40.57
N ILE A 804 -11.62 -40.89 39.33
CA ILE A 804 -13.01 -40.64 38.98
C ILE A 804 -13.91 -41.67 39.58
N ALA A 805 -13.55 -42.94 39.53
CA ALA A 805 -14.32 -44.04 40.13
C ALA A 805 -14.48 -43.92 41.68
N ALA A 806 -13.46 -43.33 42.35
CA ALA A 806 -13.53 -43.02 43.78
C ALA A 806 -14.43 -41.84 44.15
N MET A 807 -14.70 -40.96 43.20
CA MET A 807 -15.42 -39.67 43.44
C MET A 807 -16.87 -39.72 42.93
N VAL A 808 -17.20 -40.58 41.98
CA VAL A 808 -18.49 -40.58 41.31
C VAL A 808 -19.17 -41.92 41.41
N ASP A 809 -20.32 -41.97 42.12
CA ASP A 809 -21.20 -43.12 42.09
C ASP A 809 -21.91 -43.19 40.71
N VAL A 810 -21.71 -44.28 39.98
CA VAL A 810 -22.28 -44.47 38.64
C VAL A 810 -23.82 -44.34 38.63
N GLY A 811 -24.49 -44.71 39.76
CA GLY A 811 -25.94 -44.56 39.93
C GLY A 811 -26.41 -43.09 40.07
N LYS A 812 -25.51 -42.15 40.31
CA LYS A 812 -25.78 -40.70 40.42
C LYS A 812 -25.45 -39.88 39.15
N ILE A 813 -24.91 -40.50 38.11
CA ILE A 813 -24.57 -39.85 36.87
C ILE A 813 -25.85 -39.40 36.13
N VAL A 814 -25.92 -38.11 35.83
CA VAL A 814 -27.01 -37.50 35.08
C VAL A 814 -26.70 -37.46 33.59
N LYS A 815 -25.46 -37.13 33.25
CA LYS A 815 -25.01 -36.98 31.87
C LYS A 815 -23.48 -37.03 31.79
N ILE A 816 -22.95 -37.59 30.71
CA ILE A 816 -21.53 -37.49 30.35
C ILE A 816 -21.41 -36.67 29.05
N VAL A 817 -20.57 -35.68 29.10
CA VAL A 817 -20.28 -34.86 27.95
C VAL A 817 -18.84 -35.15 27.50
N CYS A 818 -18.71 -35.75 26.34
CA CYS A 818 -17.40 -36.01 25.73
C CYS A 818 -17.14 -35.07 24.60
N VAL A 819 -15.97 -34.48 24.62
CA VAL A 819 -15.37 -33.73 23.52
C VAL A 819 -14.15 -34.54 23.09
N PRO A 820 -14.23 -35.30 21.97
CA PRO A 820 -13.14 -36.17 21.53
C PRO A 820 -11.81 -35.41 21.45
N GLY A 821 -10.75 -36.06 21.91
CA GLY A 821 -9.41 -35.47 21.95
C GLY A 821 -9.19 -34.31 22.93
N ARG A 822 -10.19 -33.95 23.77
CA ARG A 822 -10.09 -32.77 24.66
C ARG A 822 -10.48 -33.04 26.10
N LEU A 823 -11.71 -33.47 26.32
CA LEU A 823 -12.19 -33.64 27.70
C LEU A 823 -13.40 -34.61 27.79
N VAL A 824 -13.54 -35.17 28.95
CA VAL A 824 -14.77 -35.87 29.41
C VAL A 824 -15.24 -35.17 30.68
N ASN A 825 -16.46 -34.65 30.67
CA ASN A 825 -17.10 -34.05 31.84
C ASN A 825 -18.27 -34.91 32.29
N ILE A 826 -18.18 -35.45 33.54
CA ILE A 826 -19.19 -36.25 34.16
C ILE A 826 -20.02 -35.35 35.03
N VAL A 827 -21.30 -35.25 34.74
CA VAL A 827 -22.29 -34.50 35.53
C VAL A 827 -23.00 -35.49 36.45
N ALA A 828 -22.77 -35.43 37.72
CA ALA A 828 -23.36 -36.33 38.73
C ALA A 828 -24.13 -35.51 39.80
N ARG A 829 -25.17 -36.11 40.37
CA ARG A 829 -25.88 -35.53 41.51
C ARG A 829 -24.98 -35.64 42.77
N PRO A 830 -25.10 -34.71 43.74
CA PRO A 830 -24.32 -34.70 44.94
C PRO A 830 -24.60 -35.93 45.85
#